data_425487945fbe56e4cbb3dbea707f294c
#
_entry.id   425487945fbe56e4cbb3dbea707f294c
#
_cell.length_a   1.000
_cell.length_b   1.000
_cell.length_c   1.000
_cell.angle_alpha   90.00
_cell.angle_beta   90.00
_cell.angle_gamma   90.00
#
_symmetry.space_group_name_H-M   'P 1'
#
loop_
_entity.id
_entity.type
_entity.pdbx_description
1 polymer ?
#
loop_
_entity_poly.entity_id
_entity_poly.type
_entity_poly.pdbx_seq_one_letter_code
_entity_poly.pdbx_strand_id
1 'polypeptide(L)'
;MQYQDLALAEEEGKLEAAIAASRNLLIEAPTGSGKSLFIPYFLSKHCKGRVVVLQPRRIAALSLAQFSAKLHGEPCGKTVGYQFRQDSCKSTSTRILFQTYGNFLQELLHGKMDADWVVFDEYHERKADMDLLFAFFRRENARKLATDERREGPRVAVMSAALNRDELEAVLGVKCLSLGHPLFPVQILNQAPATGNSLVSGVGLDAEVVRALKTLYRNNIWQTTLVFLPGKAEIARCHSAAAEALGNSCAEFLELYGGQDRETQDRIFEVTERPRVIFTTNIAETSITVPNVSGVVDSGIERVSLYDDSEKVNVLRTMPISMQNAIQRSGRSGRTQNGCAIRLWSEESEKRMPRGIVPEVLQIEPSELLLQKAALELDERRETRDERHEARGARSEERDSGIVLPTAIPEAREKAATTLLEKFGMLQGGAITELGLKAIRTPVSSIPLALLLASASGPQDLPDLLLAALAWIHSGTEAMQKSKFPQDVLTLAADTLSKSVNVPREVSFTFRQLREYRDQLKRGVAGPATEAPLEGVADAARGRSEGDTSPATRLFVCKQLLKAFPDRLATPNGNAYKLANQNIIRLQVAEPPYAILALSMLRTGGGSKSELKVNLYAAIDKEMLDTGDAEARYELLWRSGQERFIGVEVTELSRKEIPTQEASPKVLAELKKLTVDAWKEKIEKENWSGRYLTESVQTLLTKMRLAAKLYPEYGLPEMNDEDMEIIFDEFADGKFLLRDIDEGRYRSIVEDYFGKSMLAWLNKTFPDHYVLPNGKRARYSYQEVADDESLGGQTVQSAEGVLVEISARIEDFMQMRGEHKIADGKLKVRYDILAPNFRTIQKTWDLTGFWKNTYAEVRKELRGRYPKHPWPESVEP
;
A
#
# COMPACT_ATOMS: atom_id res chain seq x y z
N MET A 1 24.93 -33.70 -17.29
CA MET A 1 24.60 -32.30 -17.66
C MET A 1 25.58 -31.40 -16.92
N GLN A 2 26.28 -30.57 -17.64
CA GLN A 2 27.20 -29.53 -17.13
C GLN A 2 26.69 -28.16 -17.50
N TYR A 3 27.32 -27.08 -17.02
CA TYR A 3 26.88 -25.72 -17.37
C TYR A 3 27.02 -25.42 -18.87
N GLN A 4 27.99 -26.04 -19.53
CA GLN A 4 28.15 -25.92 -21.00
C GLN A 4 26.99 -26.53 -21.80
N ASP A 5 26.22 -27.43 -21.20
CA ASP A 5 25.06 -28.07 -21.83
C ASP A 5 23.80 -27.17 -21.76
N LEU A 6 23.85 -26.04 -21.05
CA LEU A 6 22.75 -25.09 -20.95
C LEU A 6 22.68 -24.22 -22.20
N ALA A 7 21.49 -23.93 -22.69
CA ALA A 7 21.27 -23.18 -23.93
C ALA A 7 21.94 -21.79 -23.94
N LEU A 8 22.10 -21.16 -22.78
CA LEU A 8 22.76 -19.86 -22.64
C LEU A 8 24.29 -19.91 -22.72
N ALA A 9 24.91 -21.09 -22.68
CA ALA A 9 26.35 -21.22 -22.80
C ALA A 9 26.87 -20.75 -24.18
N GLU A 10 26.07 -20.89 -25.22
CA GLU A 10 26.40 -20.41 -26.55
C GLU A 10 26.47 -18.88 -26.65
N GLU A 11 25.93 -18.16 -25.67
CA GLU A 11 25.88 -16.70 -25.62
C GLU A 11 26.91 -16.09 -24.67
N GLU A 12 27.90 -16.87 -24.19
CA GLU A 12 28.95 -16.44 -23.24
C GLU A 12 29.68 -15.20 -23.73
N GLY A 13 30.01 -15.12 -25.03
CA GLY A 13 30.71 -13.96 -25.62
C GLY A 13 29.92 -12.65 -25.53
N LYS A 14 28.59 -12.70 -25.59
CA LYS A 14 27.76 -11.51 -25.37
C LYS A 14 27.81 -11.03 -23.91
N LEU A 15 27.82 -11.99 -22.97
CA LEU A 15 27.97 -11.69 -21.55
C LEU A 15 29.35 -11.09 -21.22
N GLU A 16 30.43 -11.63 -21.81
CA GLU A 16 31.78 -11.08 -21.67
C GLU A 16 31.85 -9.63 -22.14
N ALA A 17 31.32 -9.37 -23.34
CA ALA A 17 31.25 -8.01 -23.86
C ALA A 17 30.42 -7.06 -22.93
N ALA A 18 29.32 -7.55 -22.37
CA ALA A 18 28.47 -6.74 -21.48
C ALA A 18 29.16 -6.43 -20.15
N ILE A 19 29.83 -7.39 -19.49
CA ILE A 19 30.58 -7.13 -18.24
C ILE A 19 31.81 -6.24 -18.43
N ALA A 20 32.39 -6.25 -19.63
CA ALA A 20 33.50 -5.36 -20.00
C ALA A 20 33.02 -3.93 -20.26
N ALA A 21 31.84 -3.80 -20.85
CA ALA A 21 31.26 -2.49 -21.22
C ALA A 21 30.57 -1.77 -20.05
N SER A 22 30.06 -2.49 -19.07
CA SER A 22 29.26 -1.90 -17.98
C SER A 22 29.49 -2.57 -16.62
N ARG A 23 29.31 -1.78 -15.56
CA ARG A 23 29.34 -2.25 -14.19
C ARG A 23 28.10 -3.09 -13.86
N ASN A 24 26.92 -2.72 -14.37
CA ASN A 24 25.66 -3.40 -14.12
C ASN A 24 25.19 -4.18 -15.34
N LEU A 25 24.32 -5.14 -15.14
CA LEU A 25 23.71 -5.95 -16.21
C LEU A 25 22.20 -5.89 -16.14
N LEU A 26 21.54 -5.79 -17.29
CA LEU A 26 20.11 -5.97 -17.45
C LEU A 26 19.90 -7.09 -18.48
N ILE A 27 19.32 -8.22 -18.04
CA ILE A 27 19.23 -9.43 -18.83
C ILE A 27 17.78 -9.86 -18.97
N GLU A 28 17.31 -9.99 -20.19
CA GLU A 28 16.03 -10.59 -20.51
C GLU A 28 16.25 -11.95 -21.20
N ALA A 29 15.72 -13.01 -20.60
CA ALA A 29 15.82 -14.35 -21.16
C ALA A 29 14.54 -15.15 -20.86
N PRO A 30 14.06 -15.95 -21.81
CA PRO A 30 12.83 -16.74 -21.65
C PRO A 30 12.87 -17.65 -20.42
N THR A 31 11.67 -17.99 -19.92
CA THR A 31 11.58 -19.01 -18.85
C THR A 31 12.07 -20.36 -19.36
N GLY A 32 12.89 -21.05 -18.55
CA GLY A 32 13.46 -22.34 -18.94
C GLY A 32 14.78 -22.27 -19.69
N SER A 33 15.26 -21.09 -20.08
CA SER A 33 16.55 -20.90 -20.77
C SER A 33 17.78 -21.27 -19.92
N GLY A 34 17.61 -21.47 -18.60
CA GLY A 34 18.72 -21.72 -17.68
C GLY A 34 19.37 -20.46 -17.11
N LYS A 35 18.76 -19.27 -17.28
CA LYS A 35 19.30 -17.98 -16.80
C LYS A 35 19.70 -17.98 -15.33
N SER A 36 18.87 -18.52 -14.45
CA SER A 36 19.08 -18.58 -13.00
C SER A 36 20.23 -19.50 -12.58
N LEU A 37 20.72 -20.33 -13.49
CA LEU A 37 21.84 -21.26 -13.27
C LEU A 37 23.11 -20.76 -13.97
N PHE A 38 23.01 -20.43 -15.27
CA PHE A 38 24.16 -20.09 -16.09
C PHE A 38 24.74 -18.72 -15.73
N ILE A 39 23.90 -17.70 -15.57
CA ILE A 39 24.36 -16.33 -15.29
C ILE A 39 25.17 -16.26 -13.99
N PRO A 40 24.68 -16.78 -12.82
CA PRO A 40 25.49 -16.77 -11.59
C PRO A 40 26.80 -17.56 -11.72
N TYR A 41 26.78 -18.68 -12.42
CA TYR A 41 27.99 -19.45 -12.71
C TYR A 41 28.99 -18.64 -13.53
N PHE A 42 28.55 -18.02 -14.63
CA PHE A 42 29.37 -17.15 -15.47
C PHE A 42 29.97 -15.99 -14.65
N LEU A 43 29.15 -15.27 -13.89
CA LEU A 43 29.62 -14.16 -13.05
C LEU A 43 30.64 -14.60 -12.00
N SER A 44 30.47 -15.81 -11.40
CA SER A 44 31.39 -16.34 -10.41
C SER A 44 32.78 -16.63 -10.96
N LYS A 45 32.94 -16.85 -12.27
CA LYS A 45 34.24 -16.99 -12.93
C LYS A 45 34.93 -15.62 -13.16
N HIS A 46 34.13 -14.54 -13.25
CA HIS A 46 34.61 -13.21 -13.59
C HIS A 46 34.68 -12.26 -12.36
N CYS A 47 34.57 -12.78 -11.15
CA CYS A 47 34.75 -12.02 -9.91
C CYS A 47 35.60 -12.82 -8.92
N LYS A 48 36.13 -12.16 -7.89
CA LYS A 48 36.94 -12.82 -6.83
C LYS A 48 36.11 -13.19 -5.61
N GLY A 49 35.10 -12.41 -5.28
CA GLY A 49 34.21 -12.61 -4.15
C GLY A 49 32.98 -13.43 -4.51
N ARG A 50 31.92 -13.22 -3.81
CA ARG A 50 30.67 -14.00 -3.88
C ARG A 50 29.68 -13.39 -4.87
N VAL A 51 28.97 -14.25 -5.58
CA VAL A 51 27.75 -13.92 -6.34
C VAL A 51 26.54 -14.30 -5.51
N VAL A 52 25.76 -13.31 -5.08
CA VAL A 52 24.52 -13.52 -4.33
C VAL A 52 23.36 -13.45 -5.30
N VAL A 53 22.55 -14.51 -5.37
CA VAL A 53 21.38 -14.62 -6.25
C VAL A 53 20.12 -14.54 -5.43
N LEU A 54 19.35 -13.46 -5.64
CA LEU A 54 18.15 -13.19 -4.89
C LEU A 54 16.94 -13.82 -5.57
N GLN A 55 16.18 -14.61 -4.80
CA GLN A 55 15.01 -15.34 -5.26
C GLN A 55 13.74 -14.89 -4.51
N PRO A 56 12.60 -14.78 -5.18
CA PRO A 56 11.35 -14.39 -4.50
C PRO A 56 10.79 -15.48 -3.58
N ARG A 57 11.23 -16.73 -3.75
CA ARG A 57 10.67 -17.89 -3.03
C ARG A 57 11.74 -18.82 -2.50
N ARG A 58 11.56 -19.35 -1.26
CA ARG A 58 12.49 -20.29 -0.62
C ARG A 58 12.72 -21.56 -1.43
N ILE A 59 11.62 -22.14 -1.98
CA ILE A 59 11.68 -23.37 -2.77
C ILE A 59 12.55 -23.16 -4.01
N ALA A 60 12.46 -22.01 -4.67
CA ALA A 60 13.31 -21.65 -5.80
C ALA A 60 14.78 -21.58 -5.40
N ALA A 61 15.10 -20.84 -4.34
CA ALA A 61 16.48 -20.71 -3.85
C ALA A 61 17.10 -22.08 -3.53
N LEU A 62 16.34 -22.94 -2.85
CA LEU A 62 16.78 -24.30 -2.48
C LEU A 62 17.01 -25.17 -3.73
N SER A 63 16.01 -25.27 -4.61
CA SER A 63 16.08 -26.13 -5.79
C SER A 63 17.19 -25.70 -6.75
N LEU A 64 17.35 -24.40 -6.97
CA LEU A 64 18.40 -23.84 -7.82
C LEU A 64 19.79 -24.09 -7.22
N ALA A 65 19.96 -23.92 -5.92
CA ALA A 65 21.23 -24.19 -5.26
C ALA A 65 21.62 -25.67 -5.35
N GLN A 66 20.68 -26.56 -5.08
CA GLN A 66 20.92 -28.01 -5.16
C GLN A 66 21.25 -28.45 -6.60
N PHE A 67 20.50 -27.95 -7.58
CA PHE A 67 20.75 -28.29 -8.98
C PHE A 67 22.07 -27.66 -9.49
N SER A 68 22.38 -26.43 -9.11
CA SER A 68 23.64 -25.76 -9.43
C SER A 68 24.83 -26.49 -8.81
N ALA A 69 24.73 -26.93 -7.56
CA ALA A 69 25.76 -27.75 -6.92
C ALA A 69 25.98 -29.09 -7.65
N LYS A 70 24.90 -29.74 -8.10
CA LYS A 70 24.97 -30.97 -8.92
C LYS A 70 25.69 -30.73 -10.27
N LEU A 71 25.47 -29.58 -10.91
CA LEU A 71 26.18 -29.19 -12.14
C LEU A 71 27.68 -28.97 -11.89
N HIS A 72 28.05 -28.54 -10.68
CA HIS A 72 29.45 -28.45 -10.23
C HIS A 72 30.07 -29.82 -9.86
N GLY A 73 29.28 -30.90 -9.76
CA GLY A 73 29.74 -32.19 -9.27
C GLY A 73 30.04 -32.21 -7.77
N GLU A 74 29.46 -31.28 -6.98
CA GLU A 74 29.74 -31.10 -5.57
C GLU A 74 28.45 -31.13 -4.73
N PRO A 75 28.56 -31.51 -3.43
CA PRO A 75 27.42 -31.31 -2.54
C PRO A 75 27.18 -29.82 -2.30
N CYS A 76 25.91 -29.46 -2.10
CA CYS A 76 25.52 -28.12 -1.69
C CYS A 76 26.24 -27.70 -0.39
N GLY A 77 26.65 -26.43 -0.30
CA GLY A 77 27.41 -25.87 0.83
C GLY A 77 28.89 -25.67 0.57
N LYS A 78 29.43 -26.20 -0.53
CA LYS A 78 30.81 -25.92 -0.98
C LYS A 78 30.81 -24.67 -1.88
N THR A 79 31.08 -24.82 -3.18
CA THR A 79 31.10 -23.71 -4.15
C THR A 79 29.74 -23.07 -4.30
N VAL A 80 28.67 -23.85 -4.25
CA VAL A 80 27.28 -23.37 -4.31
C VAL A 80 26.61 -23.63 -2.99
N GLY A 81 25.90 -22.62 -2.48
CA GLY A 81 25.13 -22.70 -1.25
C GLY A 81 23.80 -21.97 -1.33
N TYR A 82 23.02 -22.11 -0.28
CA TYR A 82 21.80 -21.35 -0.09
C TYR A 82 21.69 -20.83 1.35
N GLN A 83 20.90 -19.77 1.49
CA GLN A 83 20.55 -19.23 2.79
C GLN A 83 19.18 -18.59 2.77
N PHE A 84 18.35 -18.96 3.70
CA PHE A 84 17.11 -18.26 4.03
C PHE A 84 16.87 -18.38 5.54
N ARG A 85 15.92 -17.64 6.06
CA ARG A 85 15.75 -17.41 7.50
C ARG A 85 15.79 -18.67 8.37
N GLN A 86 15.31 -19.82 7.86
CA GLN A 86 15.10 -21.04 8.64
C GLN A 86 16.09 -22.15 8.31
N ASP A 87 16.87 -22.02 7.26
CA ASP A 87 17.78 -23.06 6.79
C ASP A 87 18.92 -22.46 5.98
N SER A 88 20.10 -22.99 6.12
CA SER A 88 21.31 -22.50 5.47
C SER A 88 22.27 -23.63 5.21
N CYS A 89 22.81 -23.66 4.01
CA CYS A 89 23.86 -24.59 3.61
C CYS A 89 24.95 -23.83 2.85
N LYS A 90 25.90 -23.24 3.58
CA LYS A 90 27.01 -22.46 3.04
C LYS A 90 28.26 -22.63 3.87
N SER A 91 29.42 -22.34 3.28
CA SER A 91 30.73 -22.32 3.92
C SER A 91 31.53 -21.06 3.49
N THR A 92 32.73 -20.92 4.00
CA THR A 92 33.65 -19.85 3.59
C THR A 92 34.08 -19.97 2.12
N SER A 93 34.00 -21.21 1.55
CA SER A 93 34.31 -21.44 0.13
C SER A 93 33.15 -21.19 -0.82
N THR A 94 31.96 -20.84 -0.30
CA THR A 94 30.76 -20.62 -1.13
C THR A 94 30.91 -19.36 -1.97
N ARG A 95 30.89 -19.56 -3.31
CA ARG A 95 31.07 -18.53 -4.33
C ARG A 95 29.74 -18.09 -4.92
N ILE A 96 28.77 -19.00 -5.05
CA ILE A 96 27.42 -18.74 -5.53
C ILE A 96 26.46 -19.01 -4.38
N LEU A 97 25.76 -17.98 -3.91
CA LEU A 97 24.86 -18.07 -2.78
C LEU A 97 23.44 -17.68 -3.19
N PHE A 98 22.53 -18.64 -3.16
CA PHE A 98 21.10 -18.37 -3.39
C PHE A 98 20.42 -17.95 -2.09
N GLN A 99 19.77 -16.79 -2.11
CA GLN A 99 19.06 -16.26 -0.96
C GLN A 99 17.66 -15.78 -1.34
N THR A 100 16.75 -15.63 -0.35
CA THR A 100 15.51 -14.86 -0.56
C THR A 100 15.78 -13.37 -0.39
N TYR A 101 15.01 -12.52 -1.10
CA TYR A 101 15.09 -11.08 -0.98
C TYR A 101 15.01 -10.59 0.46
N GLY A 102 14.00 -11.06 1.22
CA GLY A 102 13.85 -10.69 2.63
C GLY A 102 15.00 -11.13 3.53
N ASN A 103 15.63 -12.29 3.27
CA ASN A 103 16.82 -12.70 4.04
C ASN A 103 18.01 -11.79 3.77
N PHE A 104 18.25 -11.44 2.51
CA PHE A 104 19.33 -10.54 2.13
C PHE A 104 19.10 -9.12 2.67
N LEU A 105 17.86 -8.63 2.63
CA LEU A 105 17.50 -7.33 3.22
C LEU A 105 17.81 -7.31 4.72
N GLN A 106 17.48 -8.37 5.44
CA GLN A 106 17.83 -8.48 6.87
C GLN A 106 19.35 -8.50 7.10
N GLU A 107 20.13 -9.20 6.29
CA GLU A 107 21.59 -9.16 6.39
C GLU A 107 22.13 -7.76 6.15
N LEU A 108 21.62 -7.06 5.14
CA LEU A 108 21.98 -5.68 4.83
C LEU A 108 21.66 -4.72 5.98
N LEU A 109 20.48 -4.82 6.59
CA LEU A 109 20.07 -4.04 7.76
C LEU A 109 20.92 -4.31 9.02
N HIS A 110 21.63 -5.45 9.04
CA HIS A 110 22.61 -5.77 10.08
C HIS A 110 24.06 -5.41 9.70
N GLY A 111 24.25 -4.64 8.62
CA GLY A 111 25.58 -4.24 8.13
C GLY A 111 26.41 -5.39 7.55
N LYS A 112 25.77 -6.48 7.12
CA LYS A 112 26.43 -7.66 6.55
C LYS A 112 26.21 -7.68 5.04
N MET A 113 27.24 -7.30 4.29
CA MET A 113 27.21 -7.42 2.83
C MET A 113 28.53 -8.02 2.36
N ASP A 114 28.48 -9.27 1.89
CA ASP A 114 29.63 -10.01 1.36
C ASP A 114 29.27 -10.50 -0.05
N ALA A 115 29.34 -9.60 -1.01
CA ALA A 115 29.02 -9.87 -2.41
C ALA A 115 29.81 -8.97 -3.37
N ASP A 116 30.37 -9.58 -4.42
CA ASP A 116 30.88 -8.85 -5.61
C ASP A 116 29.75 -8.57 -6.60
N TRP A 117 28.76 -9.47 -6.65
CA TRP A 117 27.57 -9.36 -7.47
C TRP A 117 26.30 -9.65 -6.66
N VAL A 118 25.31 -8.79 -6.85
CA VAL A 118 23.92 -9.03 -6.39
C VAL A 118 23.03 -9.20 -7.63
N VAL A 119 22.49 -10.40 -7.78
CA VAL A 119 21.67 -10.78 -8.91
C VAL A 119 20.20 -10.78 -8.50
N PHE A 120 19.42 -9.88 -9.07
CA PHE A 120 17.96 -9.80 -8.90
C PHE A 120 17.31 -10.75 -9.91
N ASP A 121 16.95 -11.95 -9.47
CA ASP A 121 16.24 -12.91 -10.33
C ASP A 121 14.73 -12.79 -10.20
N GLU A 122 14.04 -13.07 -11.30
CA GLU A 122 12.55 -12.93 -11.43
C GLU A 122 12.04 -11.55 -11.02
N TYR A 123 12.75 -10.49 -11.42
CA TYR A 123 12.45 -9.09 -11.04
C TYR A 123 11.02 -8.67 -11.36
N HIS A 124 10.37 -9.29 -12.32
CA HIS A 124 8.98 -9.03 -12.68
C HIS A 124 7.95 -9.38 -11.59
N GLU A 125 8.31 -10.16 -10.55
CA GLU A 125 7.39 -10.47 -9.44
C GLU A 125 7.09 -9.25 -8.55
N ARG A 126 7.88 -8.17 -8.64
CA ARG A 126 7.65 -6.87 -7.99
C ARG A 126 7.30 -6.98 -6.51
N LYS A 127 8.07 -7.80 -5.77
CA LYS A 127 7.96 -7.92 -4.32
C LYS A 127 8.43 -6.64 -3.61
N ALA A 128 7.85 -6.32 -2.45
CA ALA A 128 8.19 -5.10 -1.71
C ALA A 128 9.68 -5.06 -1.29
N ASP A 129 10.21 -6.17 -0.77
CA ASP A 129 11.63 -6.31 -0.42
C ASP A 129 12.54 -6.15 -1.65
N MET A 130 12.09 -6.67 -2.80
CA MET A 130 12.80 -6.57 -4.08
C MET A 130 12.88 -5.12 -4.54
N ASP A 131 11.74 -4.40 -4.52
CA ASP A 131 11.66 -3.01 -4.93
C ASP A 131 12.49 -2.10 -4.00
N LEU A 132 12.51 -2.37 -2.68
CA LEU A 132 13.34 -1.64 -1.72
C LEU A 132 14.83 -1.88 -1.95
N LEU A 133 15.26 -3.13 -2.09
CA LEU A 133 16.67 -3.46 -2.38
C LEU A 133 17.13 -2.87 -3.71
N PHE A 134 16.30 -2.95 -4.74
CA PHE A 134 16.61 -2.35 -6.04
C PHE A 134 16.78 -0.84 -5.94
N ALA A 135 15.88 -0.16 -5.23
CA ALA A 135 15.96 1.28 -5.00
C ALA A 135 17.22 1.67 -4.20
N PHE A 136 17.59 0.88 -3.18
CA PHE A 136 18.82 1.05 -2.42
C PHE A 136 20.06 0.94 -3.33
N PHE A 137 20.22 -0.16 -4.08
CA PHE A 137 21.40 -0.34 -4.95
C PHE A 137 21.44 0.65 -6.10
N ARG A 138 20.29 1.09 -6.64
CA ARG A 138 20.21 2.15 -7.63
C ARG A 138 20.82 3.44 -7.09
N ARG A 139 20.42 3.86 -5.89
CA ARG A 139 20.94 5.06 -5.23
C ARG A 139 22.43 4.93 -4.96
N GLU A 140 22.90 3.80 -4.42
CA GLU A 140 24.30 3.54 -4.15
C GLU A 140 25.17 3.61 -5.41
N ASN A 141 24.69 3.01 -6.51
CA ASN A 141 25.40 3.09 -7.78
C ASN A 141 25.45 4.51 -8.35
N ALA A 142 24.36 5.30 -8.23
CA ALA A 142 24.35 6.69 -8.66
C ALA A 142 25.34 7.55 -7.87
N ARG A 143 25.42 7.37 -6.55
CA ARG A 143 26.39 8.07 -5.67
C ARG A 143 27.84 7.76 -6.04
N LYS A 144 28.17 6.49 -6.23
CA LYS A 144 29.52 6.04 -6.60
C LYS A 144 29.96 6.53 -7.97
N LEU A 145 29.03 6.72 -8.90
CA LEU A 145 29.32 7.34 -10.20
C LEU A 145 29.65 8.83 -10.04
N ALA A 146 29.04 9.51 -9.08
CA ALA A 146 29.26 10.94 -8.83
C ALA A 146 30.57 11.23 -8.06
N THR A 147 31.05 10.29 -7.22
CA THR A 147 32.27 10.46 -6.40
C THR A 147 33.55 9.89 -7.01
N ASP A 148 33.46 9.30 -8.19
CA ASP A 148 34.57 8.56 -8.87
C ASP A 148 35.16 7.37 -8.08
N GLU A 149 34.50 6.97 -6.99
CA GLU A 149 34.81 5.79 -6.17
C GLU A 149 34.40 4.49 -6.88
N ARG A 150 34.88 4.31 -8.11
CA ARG A 150 34.41 3.25 -9.01
C ARG A 150 34.74 1.82 -8.55
N ARG A 151 35.42 1.61 -7.42
CA ARG A 151 35.94 0.29 -7.04
C ARG A 151 35.26 -0.38 -5.86
N GLU A 152 34.48 0.29 -5.04
CA GLU A 152 33.88 -0.29 -3.82
C GLU A 152 32.37 -0.52 -3.94
N GLY A 153 31.93 -1.72 -3.57
CA GLY A 153 30.55 -2.19 -3.51
C GLY A 153 30.14 -3.14 -4.64
N PRO A 154 29.08 -3.91 -4.43
CA PRO A 154 28.66 -4.96 -5.35
C PRO A 154 28.16 -4.40 -6.68
N ARG A 155 28.36 -5.17 -7.74
CA ARG A 155 27.75 -4.97 -9.06
C ARG A 155 26.35 -5.54 -9.05
N VAL A 156 25.44 -4.96 -9.83
CA VAL A 156 24.03 -5.38 -9.90
C VAL A 156 23.74 -6.03 -11.24
N ALA A 157 23.11 -7.19 -11.20
CA ALA A 157 22.52 -7.83 -12.37
C ALA A 157 21.02 -8.01 -12.15
N VAL A 158 20.20 -7.49 -13.05
CA VAL A 158 18.74 -7.70 -13.04
C VAL A 158 18.38 -8.65 -14.15
N MET A 159 17.71 -9.73 -13.84
CA MET A 159 17.28 -10.69 -14.84
C MET A 159 15.82 -11.11 -14.68
N SER A 160 15.16 -11.28 -15.82
CA SER A 160 13.73 -11.64 -15.87
C SER A 160 13.37 -12.26 -17.22
N ALA A 161 12.19 -12.86 -17.29
CA ALA A 161 11.59 -13.31 -18.54
C ALA A 161 10.80 -12.22 -19.27
N ALA A 162 10.44 -11.15 -18.56
CA ALA A 162 9.73 -10.00 -19.12
C ALA A 162 10.11 -8.76 -18.30
N LEU A 163 10.55 -7.71 -18.96
CA LEU A 163 11.04 -6.48 -18.36
C LEU A 163 10.37 -5.25 -18.98
N ASN A 164 10.17 -4.22 -18.18
CA ASN A 164 9.96 -2.88 -18.71
C ASN A 164 11.34 -2.31 -19.08
N ARG A 165 11.78 -2.58 -20.31
CA ARG A 165 13.15 -2.30 -20.76
C ARG A 165 13.49 -0.82 -20.66
N ASP A 166 12.65 0.05 -21.20
CA ASP A 166 12.93 1.49 -21.29
C ASP A 166 13.18 2.11 -19.91
N GLU A 167 12.36 1.73 -18.93
CA GLU A 167 12.49 2.19 -17.55
C GLU A 167 13.79 1.68 -16.90
N LEU A 168 14.04 0.38 -17.00
CA LEU A 168 15.20 -0.24 -16.36
C LEU A 168 16.52 0.14 -17.03
N GLU A 169 16.56 0.30 -18.37
CA GLU A 169 17.72 0.81 -19.10
C GLU A 169 18.07 2.22 -18.65
N ALA A 170 17.07 3.10 -18.52
CA ALA A 170 17.27 4.47 -18.03
C ALA A 170 17.78 4.49 -16.58
N VAL A 171 17.22 3.64 -15.72
CA VAL A 171 17.55 3.57 -14.30
C VAL A 171 18.95 2.99 -14.03
N LEU A 172 19.33 1.93 -14.75
CA LEU A 172 20.62 1.24 -14.56
C LEU A 172 21.74 1.81 -15.42
N GLY A 173 21.42 2.66 -16.41
CA GLY A 173 22.38 3.20 -17.37
C GLY A 173 23.00 2.15 -18.28
N VAL A 174 22.30 1.03 -18.55
CA VAL A 174 22.78 -0.08 -19.36
C VAL A 174 21.72 -0.53 -20.36
N LYS A 175 22.16 -1.04 -21.50
CA LYS A 175 21.25 -1.65 -22.48
C LYS A 175 20.84 -3.07 -22.07
N CYS A 176 19.59 -3.41 -22.33
CA CYS A 176 19.07 -4.73 -22.05
C CYS A 176 19.68 -5.77 -23.00
N LEU A 177 20.31 -6.76 -22.39
CA LEU A 177 20.87 -7.90 -23.11
C LEU A 177 19.79 -8.99 -23.25
N SER A 178 19.28 -9.18 -24.45
CA SER A 178 18.35 -10.26 -24.75
C SER A 178 19.12 -11.54 -25.08
N LEU A 179 18.88 -12.59 -24.29
CA LEU A 179 19.55 -13.87 -24.40
C LEU A 179 18.57 -15.01 -24.58
N GLY A 180 18.98 -16.03 -25.33
CA GLY A 180 18.19 -17.25 -25.56
C GLY A 180 16.97 -17.05 -26.44
N HIS A 181 16.40 -18.16 -26.85
CA HIS A 181 15.17 -18.23 -27.64
C HIS A 181 14.15 -19.12 -26.92
N PRO A 182 12.84 -18.93 -27.14
CA PRO A 182 11.83 -19.88 -26.67
C PRO A 182 12.20 -21.29 -27.19
N LEU A 183 12.24 -22.27 -26.28
CA LEU A 183 12.69 -23.60 -26.63
C LEU A 183 11.73 -24.30 -27.58
N PHE A 184 10.42 -24.19 -27.33
CA PHE A 184 9.39 -24.84 -28.15
C PHE A 184 8.15 -23.94 -28.28
N PRO A 185 7.45 -23.98 -29.41
CA PRO A 185 6.21 -23.22 -29.60
C PRO A 185 5.08 -23.72 -28.71
N VAL A 186 4.24 -22.79 -28.27
CA VAL A 186 3.03 -23.06 -27.49
C VAL A 186 1.82 -22.60 -28.26
N GLN A 187 0.91 -23.51 -28.55
CA GLN A 187 -0.40 -23.19 -29.15
C GLN A 187 -1.31 -22.63 -28.06
N ILE A 188 -1.81 -21.40 -28.22
CA ILE A 188 -2.78 -20.78 -27.32
C ILE A 188 -4.20 -20.96 -27.88
N LEU A 189 -5.11 -21.44 -27.04
CA LEU A 189 -6.52 -21.60 -27.35
C LEU A 189 -7.36 -20.87 -26.32
N ASN A 190 -8.18 -19.91 -26.74
CA ASN A 190 -9.11 -19.21 -25.86
C ASN A 190 -10.46 -19.97 -25.84
N GLN A 191 -10.87 -20.43 -24.68
CA GLN A 191 -12.11 -21.17 -24.46
C GLN A 191 -13.01 -20.35 -23.51
N ALA A 192 -13.83 -19.47 -24.08
CA ALA A 192 -14.77 -18.70 -23.28
C ALA A 192 -15.72 -19.60 -22.47
N PRO A 193 -16.12 -19.22 -21.24
CA PRO A 193 -17.09 -19.95 -20.45
C PRO A 193 -18.42 -20.10 -21.19
N ALA A 194 -19.01 -21.31 -21.19
CA ALA A 194 -20.27 -21.60 -21.86
C ALA A 194 -21.46 -20.76 -21.37
N THR A 195 -21.38 -20.32 -20.09
CA THR A 195 -22.43 -19.50 -19.44
C THR A 195 -22.34 -18.01 -19.77
N GLY A 196 -21.32 -17.58 -20.54
CA GLY A 196 -21.07 -16.15 -20.79
C GLY A 196 -20.68 -15.32 -19.57
N ASN A 197 -20.64 -15.91 -18.38
CA ASN A 197 -20.32 -15.23 -17.13
C ASN A 197 -18.81 -15.21 -16.88
N SER A 198 -18.34 -14.17 -16.17
CA SER A 198 -16.95 -14.10 -15.70
C SER A 198 -16.67 -15.22 -14.69
N LEU A 199 -15.55 -15.95 -14.85
CA LEU A 199 -15.09 -16.97 -13.90
C LEU A 199 -14.63 -16.42 -12.54
N VAL A 200 -14.54 -15.10 -12.38
CA VAL A 200 -14.19 -14.46 -11.10
C VAL A 200 -15.10 -14.89 -9.96
N SER A 201 -16.36 -15.24 -10.25
CA SER A 201 -17.30 -15.80 -9.28
C SER A 201 -17.00 -17.26 -8.89
N GLY A 202 -16.14 -17.96 -9.66
CA GLY A 202 -15.83 -19.38 -9.47
C GLY A 202 -16.99 -20.35 -9.75
N VAL A 203 -18.13 -19.86 -10.23
CA VAL A 203 -19.30 -20.68 -10.56
C VAL A 203 -19.07 -21.36 -11.91
N GLY A 204 -19.20 -22.69 -11.95
CA GLY A 204 -19.02 -23.49 -13.18
C GLY A 204 -17.56 -23.69 -13.61
N LEU A 205 -16.58 -23.27 -12.79
CA LEU A 205 -15.16 -23.40 -13.08
C LEU A 205 -14.74 -24.87 -13.29
N ASP A 206 -15.27 -25.77 -12.48
CA ASP A 206 -15.06 -27.23 -12.57
C ASP A 206 -15.50 -27.81 -13.91
N ALA A 207 -16.68 -27.45 -14.39
CA ALA A 207 -17.18 -27.88 -15.71
C ALA A 207 -16.30 -27.34 -16.86
N GLU A 208 -15.85 -26.09 -16.79
CA GLU A 208 -14.98 -25.49 -17.81
C GLU A 208 -13.59 -26.15 -17.82
N VAL A 209 -13.01 -26.45 -16.64
CA VAL A 209 -11.75 -27.19 -16.51
C VAL A 209 -11.89 -28.59 -17.13
N VAL A 210 -12.96 -29.32 -16.82
CA VAL A 210 -13.23 -30.64 -17.41
C VAL A 210 -13.36 -30.56 -18.95
N ARG A 211 -14.04 -29.52 -19.47
CA ARG A 211 -14.16 -29.27 -20.89
C ARG A 211 -12.80 -29.06 -21.54
N ALA A 212 -11.94 -28.26 -20.95
CA ALA A 212 -10.59 -27.99 -21.42
C ALA A 212 -9.71 -29.25 -21.37
N LEU A 213 -9.73 -30.00 -20.27
CA LEU A 213 -9.01 -31.28 -20.17
C LEU A 213 -9.43 -32.29 -21.23
N LYS A 214 -10.74 -32.42 -21.55
CA LYS A 214 -11.25 -33.27 -22.64
C LYS A 214 -10.74 -32.78 -23.98
N THR A 215 -10.56 -31.48 -24.19
CA THR A 215 -10.00 -30.93 -25.44
C THR A 215 -8.53 -31.32 -25.60
N LEU A 216 -7.72 -31.16 -24.54
CA LEU A 216 -6.31 -31.57 -24.54
C LEU A 216 -6.16 -33.09 -24.78
N TYR A 217 -6.99 -33.90 -24.13
CA TYR A 217 -7.00 -35.35 -24.29
C TYR A 217 -7.29 -35.77 -25.74
N ARG A 218 -8.31 -35.19 -26.36
CA ARG A 218 -8.68 -35.49 -27.77
C ARG A 218 -7.58 -35.09 -28.75
N ASN A 219 -6.77 -34.09 -28.43
CA ASN A 219 -5.67 -33.61 -29.27
C ASN A 219 -4.35 -34.33 -28.98
N ASN A 220 -4.33 -35.42 -28.20
CA ASN A 220 -3.14 -36.16 -27.78
C ASN A 220 -2.08 -35.33 -27.03
N ILE A 221 -2.50 -34.23 -26.37
CA ILE A 221 -1.65 -33.37 -25.56
C ILE A 221 -1.86 -33.78 -24.09
N TRP A 222 -1.27 -34.91 -23.70
CA TRP A 222 -1.70 -35.59 -22.47
C TRP A 222 -0.55 -36.21 -21.64
N GLN A 223 0.67 -35.64 -21.70
CA GLN A 223 1.75 -36.15 -20.83
C GLN A 223 1.58 -35.62 -19.42
N THR A 224 1.92 -34.34 -19.20
CA THR A 224 1.66 -33.63 -17.94
C THR A 224 0.89 -32.36 -18.25
N THR A 225 -0.25 -32.17 -17.61
CA THR A 225 -1.09 -30.97 -17.76
C THR A 225 -1.13 -30.23 -16.42
N LEU A 226 -0.81 -28.92 -16.45
CA LEU A 226 -0.97 -28.02 -15.30
C LEU A 226 -2.32 -27.30 -15.39
N VAL A 227 -3.10 -27.30 -14.31
CA VAL A 227 -4.37 -26.59 -14.21
C VAL A 227 -4.24 -25.49 -13.16
N PHE A 228 -4.15 -24.24 -13.60
CA PHE A 228 -3.98 -23.09 -12.70
C PHE A 228 -5.33 -22.63 -12.14
N LEU A 229 -5.45 -22.64 -10.81
CA LEU A 229 -6.66 -22.35 -10.06
C LEU A 229 -6.38 -21.36 -8.89
N PRO A 230 -7.38 -20.58 -8.43
CA PRO A 230 -7.16 -19.54 -7.44
C PRO A 230 -6.89 -20.04 -6.02
N GLY A 231 -7.34 -21.27 -5.66
CA GLY A 231 -7.16 -21.73 -4.28
C GLY A 231 -7.54 -23.20 -4.05
N LYS A 232 -7.33 -23.67 -2.83
CA LYS A 232 -7.53 -25.09 -2.43
C LYS A 232 -8.94 -25.59 -2.67
N ALA A 233 -9.96 -24.77 -2.40
CA ALA A 233 -11.35 -25.18 -2.56
C ALA A 233 -11.70 -25.43 -4.03
N GLU A 234 -11.18 -24.59 -4.92
CA GLU A 234 -11.33 -24.73 -6.37
C GLU A 234 -10.52 -25.94 -6.89
N ILE A 235 -9.31 -26.14 -6.37
CA ILE A 235 -8.46 -27.30 -6.66
C ILE A 235 -9.22 -28.59 -6.34
N ALA A 236 -9.70 -28.75 -5.11
CA ALA A 236 -10.41 -29.95 -4.68
C ALA A 236 -11.68 -30.24 -5.51
N ARG A 237 -12.47 -29.18 -5.85
CA ARG A 237 -13.66 -29.33 -6.71
C ARG A 237 -13.30 -29.75 -8.13
N CYS A 238 -12.35 -29.08 -8.75
CA CYS A 238 -11.92 -29.37 -10.12
C CYS A 238 -11.24 -30.73 -10.21
N HIS A 239 -10.45 -31.11 -9.20
CA HIS A 239 -9.86 -32.45 -9.08
C HIS A 239 -10.96 -33.53 -9.07
N SER A 240 -11.92 -33.44 -8.15
CA SER A 240 -13.03 -34.39 -8.03
C SER A 240 -13.82 -34.50 -9.32
N ALA A 241 -14.18 -33.34 -9.92
CA ALA A 241 -14.95 -33.31 -11.18
C ALA A 241 -14.17 -33.92 -12.36
N ALA A 242 -12.85 -33.68 -12.43
CA ALA A 242 -12.01 -34.25 -13.49
C ALA A 242 -11.82 -35.75 -13.31
N ALA A 243 -11.57 -36.22 -12.09
CA ALA A 243 -11.45 -37.64 -11.78
C ALA A 243 -12.73 -38.43 -12.10
N GLU A 244 -13.91 -37.84 -11.81
CA GLU A 244 -15.20 -38.41 -12.15
C GLU A 244 -15.44 -38.46 -13.67
N ALA A 245 -15.16 -37.35 -14.38
CA ALA A 245 -15.48 -37.16 -15.77
C ALA A 245 -14.53 -37.89 -16.76
N LEU A 246 -13.27 -38.14 -16.36
CA LEU A 246 -12.21 -38.76 -17.19
C LEU A 246 -11.84 -40.16 -16.72
N GLY A 247 -12.03 -40.46 -15.45
CA GLY A 247 -11.64 -41.71 -14.80
C GLY A 247 -10.17 -41.79 -14.41
N ASN A 248 -9.89 -42.38 -13.28
CA ASN A 248 -8.53 -42.53 -12.71
C ASN A 248 -7.61 -43.44 -13.55
N SER A 249 -8.16 -44.18 -14.55
CA SER A 249 -7.37 -45.00 -15.48
C SER A 249 -6.69 -44.14 -16.55
N CYS A 250 -7.23 -42.97 -16.90
CA CYS A 250 -6.70 -42.12 -17.98
C CYS A 250 -5.46 -41.33 -17.55
N ALA A 251 -5.40 -40.85 -16.32
CA ALA A 251 -4.30 -40.04 -15.80
C ALA A 251 -4.19 -40.17 -14.27
N GLU A 252 -3.04 -39.76 -13.74
CA GLU A 252 -2.87 -39.51 -12.32
C GLU A 252 -3.26 -38.07 -12.02
N PHE A 253 -4.20 -37.87 -11.07
CA PHE A 253 -4.67 -36.55 -10.66
C PHE A 253 -3.96 -36.15 -9.36
N LEU A 254 -3.25 -35.02 -9.38
CA LEU A 254 -2.44 -34.51 -8.28
C LEU A 254 -2.81 -33.07 -7.94
N GLU A 255 -2.55 -32.68 -6.71
CA GLU A 255 -2.76 -31.31 -6.24
C GLU A 255 -1.42 -30.69 -5.84
N LEU A 256 -1.23 -29.37 -6.13
CA LEU A 256 -0.03 -28.61 -5.76
C LEU A 256 -0.41 -27.23 -5.27
N TYR A 257 -0.23 -26.97 -3.98
CA TYR A 257 -0.46 -25.66 -3.37
C TYR A 257 0.45 -25.43 -2.18
N GLY A 258 0.56 -24.18 -1.73
CA GLY A 258 1.38 -23.84 -0.57
C GLY A 258 0.91 -24.54 0.71
N GLY A 259 1.89 -24.97 1.54
CA GLY A 259 1.62 -25.63 2.83
C GLY A 259 1.31 -27.12 2.76
N GLN A 260 1.56 -27.78 1.61
CA GLN A 260 1.58 -29.26 1.54
C GLN A 260 2.89 -29.81 2.14
N ASP A 261 2.85 -31.07 2.59
CA ASP A 261 4.03 -31.77 3.03
C ASP A 261 5.01 -32.03 1.87
N ARG A 262 6.27 -32.21 2.23
CA ARG A 262 7.36 -32.34 1.26
C ARG A 262 7.24 -33.62 0.41
N GLU A 263 6.81 -34.71 1.00
CA GLU A 263 6.68 -36.00 0.31
C GLU A 263 5.63 -35.90 -0.82
N THR A 264 4.49 -35.28 -0.57
CA THR A 264 3.45 -35.00 -1.58
C THR A 264 3.99 -34.10 -2.69
N GLN A 265 4.79 -33.09 -2.36
CA GLN A 265 5.41 -32.22 -3.36
C GLN A 265 6.46 -32.98 -4.19
N ASP A 266 7.30 -33.84 -3.58
CA ASP A 266 8.37 -34.54 -4.26
C ASP A 266 7.82 -35.49 -5.34
N ARG A 267 6.65 -36.12 -5.14
CA ARG A 267 5.95 -36.93 -6.14
C ARG A 267 5.69 -36.18 -7.46
N ILE A 268 5.48 -34.88 -7.40
CA ILE A 268 5.19 -34.06 -8.59
C ILE A 268 6.43 -33.91 -9.48
N PHE A 269 7.62 -33.98 -8.89
CA PHE A 269 8.90 -33.87 -9.60
C PHE A 269 9.44 -35.18 -10.17
N GLU A 270 8.82 -36.31 -9.82
CA GLU A 270 9.20 -37.59 -10.38
C GLU A 270 8.88 -37.66 -11.88
N VAL A 271 9.79 -38.20 -12.66
CA VAL A 271 9.55 -38.48 -14.08
C VAL A 271 8.76 -39.78 -14.19
N THR A 272 7.63 -39.74 -14.86
CA THR A 272 6.75 -40.91 -15.08
C THR A 272 6.26 -40.92 -16.52
N GLU A 273 6.00 -42.13 -17.03
CA GLU A 273 5.38 -42.30 -18.34
C GLU A 273 3.85 -42.18 -18.29
N ARG A 274 3.27 -42.32 -17.10
CA ARG A 274 1.82 -42.18 -16.91
C ARG A 274 1.40 -40.75 -17.06
N PRO A 275 0.34 -40.44 -17.83
CA PRO A 275 -0.19 -39.08 -17.91
C PRO A 275 -0.60 -38.53 -16.56
N ARG A 276 -0.37 -37.23 -16.34
CA ARG A 276 -0.67 -36.52 -15.09
C ARG A 276 -1.47 -35.25 -15.34
N VAL A 277 -2.39 -34.97 -14.43
CA VAL A 277 -3.06 -33.68 -14.33
C VAL A 277 -2.80 -33.10 -12.94
N ILE A 278 -2.13 -31.98 -12.89
CA ILE A 278 -1.71 -31.32 -11.64
C ILE A 278 -2.50 -30.04 -11.47
N PHE A 279 -3.42 -30.04 -10.50
CA PHE A 279 -4.19 -28.85 -10.11
C PHE A 279 -3.35 -28.00 -9.18
N THR A 280 -3.09 -26.77 -9.56
CA THR A 280 -2.12 -25.92 -8.87
C THR A 280 -2.59 -24.49 -8.70
N THR A 281 -2.06 -23.81 -7.70
CA THR A 281 -2.12 -22.36 -7.59
C THR A 281 -0.96 -21.73 -8.38
N ASN A 282 -0.74 -20.42 -8.23
CA ASN A 282 0.40 -19.71 -8.81
C ASN A 282 1.79 -20.21 -8.33
N ILE A 283 1.86 -21.20 -7.46
CA ILE A 283 3.13 -21.82 -7.01
C ILE A 283 3.89 -22.48 -8.18
N ALA A 284 3.17 -23.04 -9.15
CA ALA A 284 3.77 -23.63 -10.34
C ALA A 284 4.02 -22.62 -11.47
N GLU A 285 3.78 -21.31 -11.25
CA GLU A 285 3.90 -20.31 -12.30
C GLU A 285 5.35 -19.94 -12.62
N THR A 286 6.23 -19.77 -11.64
CA THR A 286 7.60 -19.27 -11.85
C THR A 286 8.68 -20.22 -11.34
N SER A 287 8.59 -20.65 -10.09
CA SER A 287 9.73 -21.17 -9.34
C SER A 287 9.91 -22.69 -9.36
N ILE A 288 8.96 -23.43 -9.94
CA ILE A 288 8.95 -24.90 -9.92
C ILE A 288 9.06 -25.46 -11.35
N THR A 289 9.96 -26.40 -11.56
CA THR A 289 10.08 -27.10 -12.86
C THR A 289 9.44 -28.47 -12.78
N VAL A 290 8.19 -28.57 -13.25
CA VAL A 290 7.49 -29.83 -13.41
C VAL A 290 7.96 -30.49 -14.71
N PRO A 291 8.37 -31.76 -14.70
CA PRO A 291 8.85 -32.44 -15.90
C PRO A 291 7.73 -32.72 -16.92
N ASN A 292 8.08 -32.75 -18.19
CA ASN A 292 7.26 -33.20 -19.33
C ASN A 292 5.88 -32.48 -19.46
N VAL A 293 5.80 -31.20 -19.08
CA VAL A 293 4.55 -30.43 -19.24
C VAL A 293 4.27 -30.20 -20.72
N SER A 294 3.17 -30.75 -21.23
CA SER A 294 2.68 -30.58 -22.58
C SER A 294 1.42 -29.73 -22.66
N GLY A 295 0.62 -29.71 -21.58
CA GLY A 295 -0.65 -28.98 -21.50
C GLY A 295 -0.72 -27.99 -20.37
N VAL A 296 -1.41 -26.87 -20.58
CA VAL A 296 -1.79 -25.91 -19.55
C VAL A 296 -3.27 -25.59 -19.67
N VAL A 297 -4.00 -25.59 -18.57
CA VAL A 297 -5.33 -25.01 -18.45
C VAL A 297 -5.25 -23.86 -17.46
N ASP A 298 -5.59 -22.65 -17.89
CA ASP A 298 -5.50 -21.46 -17.05
C ASP A 298 -6.88 -20.87 -16.80
N SER A 299 -7.27 -20.78 -15.52
CA SER A 299 -8.55 -20.18 -15.13
C SER A 299 -8.62 -18.67 -15.33
N GLY A 300 -7.48 -17.99 -15.51
CA GLY A 300 -7.40 -16.54 -15.64
C GLY A 300 -7.62 -15.77 -14.34
N ILE A 301 -7.69 -16.47 -13.21
CA ILE A 301 -7.93 -15.86 -11.90
C ILE A 301 -6.91 -16.33 -10.86
N GLU A 302 -6.68 -15.49 -9.88
CA GLU A 302 -5.84 -15.79 -8.72
C GLU A 302 -6.44 -15.23 -7.43
N ARG A 303 -5.98 -15.73 -6.31
CA ARG A 303 -6.38 -15.23 -4.99
C ARG A 303 -5.25 -14.42 -4.40
N VAL A 304 -5.52 -13.14 -4.16
CA VAL A 304 -4.56 -12.16 -3.67
C VAL A 304 -4.99 -11.66 -2.30
N SER A 305 -4.02 -11.55 -1.38
CA SER A 305 -4.22 -10.90 -0.09
C SER A 305 -3.96 -9.41 -0.25
N LEU A 306 -4.97 -8.58 -0.06
CA LEU A 306 -4.89 -7.13 -0.15
C LEU A 306 -5.14 -6.52 1.23
N TYR A 307 -4.32 -5.56 1.62
CA TYR A 307 -4.57 -4.80 2.83
C TYR A 307 -5.73 -3.82 2.63
N ASP A 308 -6.70 -3.87 3.51
CA ASP A 308 -7.85 -2.96 3.53
C ASP A 308 -7.60 -1.87 4.58
N ASP A 309 -7.41 -0.64 4.10
CA ASP A 309 -7.07 0.53 4.93
C ASP A 309 -8.18 0.89 5.92
N SER A 310 -9.43 0.64 5.54
CA SER A 310 -10.60 0.98 6.36
C SER A 310 -10.79 0.02 7.53
N GLU A 311 -10.48 -1.26 7.32
CA GLU A 311 -10.65 -2.31 8.32
C GLU A 311 -9.36 -2.71 9.02
N LYS A 312 -8.20 -2.24 8.51
CA LYS A 312 -6.85 -2.58 9.00
C LYS A 312 -6.59 -4.10 9.08
N VAL A 313 -7.11 -4.82 8.11
CA VAL A 313 -6.95 -6.28 7.98
C VAL A 313 -6.63 -6.67 6.54
N ASN A 314 -6.01 -7.83 6.38
CA ASN A 314 -5.84 -8.43 5.07
C ASN A 314 -7.14 -9.07 4.58
N VAL A 315 -7.56 -8.73 3.36
CA VAL A 315 -8.74 -9.27 2.69
C VAL A 315 -8.29 -10.15 1.55
N LEU A 316 -8.74 -11.40 1.53
CA LEU A 316 -8.44 -12.33 0.46
C LEU A 316 -9.46 -12.16 -0.68
N ARG A 317 -9.00 -11.64 -1.82
CA ARG A 317 -9.84 -11.39 -3.00
C ARG A 317 -9.44 -12.27 -4.16
N THR A 318 -10.44 -12.77 -4.90
CA THR A 318 -10.23 -13.42 -6.20
C THR A 318 -10.24 -12.34 -7.27
N MET A 319 -9.17 -12.27 -8.06
CA MET A 319 -8.98 -11.24 -9.08
C MET A 319 -8.52 -11.87 -10.41
N PRO A 320 -8.74 -11.21 -11.55
CA PRO A 320 -8.10 -11.58 -12.80
C PRO A 320 -6.58 -11.48 -12.68
N ILE A 321 -5.87 -12.42 -13.31
CA ILE A 321 -4.40 -12.36 -13.45
C ILE A 321 -4.00 -11.30 -14.47
N SER A 322 -2.69 -10.95 -14.49
CA SER A 322 -2.14 -10.12 -15.56
C SER A 322 -1.87 -10.94 -16.82
N MET A 323 -1.76 -10.26 -17.98
CA MET A 323 -1.30 -10.89 -19.21
C MET A 323 0.11 -11.48 -19.09
N GLN A 324 0.96 -10.85 -18.29
CA GLN A 324 2.28 -11.37 -17.99
C GLN A 324 2.22 -12.73 -17.28
N ASN A 325 1.33 -12.89 -16.26
CA ASN A 325 1.09 -14.18 -15.62
C ASN A 325 0.55 -15.22 -16.64
N ALA A 326 -0.42 -14.82 -17.49
CA ALA A 326 -0.99 -15.71 -18.51
C ALA A 326 0.07 -16.23 -19.49
N ILE A 327 1.01 -15.37 -19.90
CA ILE A 327 2.15 -15.76 -20.76
C ILE A 327 3.08 -16.72 -20.02
N GLN A 328 3.40 -16.45 -18.77
CA GLN A 328 4.28 -17.31 -17.96
C GLN A 328 3.67 -18.69 -17.70
N ARG A 329 2.36 -18.74 -17.35
CA ARG A 329 1.62 -20.01 -17.18
C ARG A 329 1.58 -20.80 -18.45
N SER A 330 1.23 -20.17 -19.57
CA SER A 330 1.21 -20.82 -20.88
C SER A 330 2.59 -21.36 -21.28
N GLY A 331 3.66 -20.58 -21.02
CA GLY A 331 5.05 -20.95 -21.30
C GLY A 331 5.55 -22.19 -20.55
N ARG A 332 4.81 -22.68 -19.53
CA ARG A 332 5.14 -23.93 -18.84
C ARG A 332 5.07 -25.15 -19.76
N SER A 333 4.16 -25.14 -20.74
CA SER A 333 4.01 -26.25 -21.67
C SER A 333 5.05 -26.29 -22.80
N GLY A 334 5.81 -25.19 -23.04
CA GLY A 334 6.82 -25.08 -24.09
C GLY A 334 8.27 -25.24 -23.64
N ARG A 335 8.55 -25.92 -22.53
CA ARG A 335 9.92 -26.04 -22.00
C ARG A 335 10.69 -27.23 -22.55
N THR A 336 10.06 -28.36 -22.74
CA THR A 336 10.69 -29.62 -23.16
C THR A 336 10.19 -30.14 -24.49
N GLN A 337 9.05 -29.62 -24.95
CA GLN A 337 8.37 -30.04 -26.18
C GLN A 337 7.36 -28.98 -26.61
N ASN A 338 6.81 -29.11 -27.81
CA ASN A 338 5.68 -28.29 -28.27
C ASN A 338 4.50 -28.42 -27.30
N GLY A 339 3.94 -27.31 -26.89
CA GLY A 339 2.90 -27.26 -25.87
C GLY A 339 1.59 -26.68 -26.36
N CYS A 340 0.54 -26.89 -25.57
CA CYS A 340 -0.73 -26.24 -25.75
C CYS A 340 -1.22 -25.63 -24.45
N ALA A 341 -1.75 -24.40 -24.52
CA ALA A 341 -2.37 -23.75 -23.37
C ALA A 341 -3.80 -23.34 -23.69
N ILE A 342 -4.75 -23.82 -22.89
CA ILE A 342 -6.15 -23.45 -22.95
C ILE A 342 -6.41 -22.39 -21.89
N ARG A 343 -6.81 -21.20 -22.33
CA ARG A 343 -7.21 -20.07 -21.51
C ARG A 343 -8.73 -20.06 -21.36
N LEU A 344 -9.22 -20.14 -20.12
CA LEU A 344 -10.68 -20.21 -19.86
C LEU A 344 -11.34 -18.83 -19.91
N TRP A 345 -11.00 -18.02 -20.91
CA TRP A 345 -11.59 -16.71 -21.17
C TRP A 345 -11.58 -16.36 -22.66
N SER A 346 -12.36 -15.37 -23.04
CA SER A 346 -12.43 -14.89 -24.42
C SER A 346 -11.29 -13.94 -24.77
N GLU A 347 -10.97 -13.80 -26.06
CA GLU A 347 -10.01 -12.79 -26.54
C GLU A 347 -10.41 -11.35 -26.18
N GLU A 348 -11.72 -11.06 -26.07
CA GLU A 348 -12.19 -9.75 -25.62
C GLU A 348 -11.89 -9.50 -24.14
N SER A 349 -12.05 -10.53 -23.30
CA SER A 349 -11.68 -10.47 -21.89
C SER A 349 -10.18 -10.27 -21.72
N GLU A 350 -9.38 -10.89 -22.58
CA GLU A 350 -7.93 -10.75 -22.61
C GLU A 350 -7.46 -9.31 -22.80
N LYS A 351 -8.12 -8.56 -23.69
CA LYS A 351 -7.81 -7.13 -23.93
C LYS A 351 -8.05 -6.24 -22.70
N ARG A 352 -8.86 -6.67 -21.74
CA ARG A 352 -9.20 -5.96 -20.50
C ARG A 352 -8.33 -6.38 -19.31
N MET A 353 -7.54 -7.45 -19.46
CA MET A 353 -6.65 -7.91 -18.37
C MET A 353 -5.52 -6.92 -18.13
N PRO A 354 -5.07 -6.75 -16.87
CA PRO A 354 -3.89 -5.96 -16.57
C PRO A 354 -2.68 -6.46 -17.37
N ARG A 355 -1.89 -5.55 -17.93
CA ARG A 355 -0.72 -5.94 -18.74
C ARG A 355 0.39 -6.54 -17.90
N GLY A 356 0.70 -5.92 -16.75
CA GLY A 356 1.76 -6.32 -15.82
C GLY A 356 1.25 -6.69 -14.43
N ILE A 357 2.13 -7.26 -13.63
CA ILE A 357 1.85 -7.61 -12.23
C ILE A 357 1.71 -6.33 -11.42
N VAL A 358 0.71 -6.29 -10.54
CA VAL A 358 0.55 -5.19 -9.58
C VAL A 358 1.65 -5.29 -8.54
N PRO A 359 2.49 -4.27 -8.36
CA PRO A 359 3.54 -4.28 -7.35
C PRO A 359 3.01 -4.53 -5.94
N GLU A 360 3.71 -5.36 -5.17
CA GLU A 360 3.29 -5.75 -3.82
C GLU A 360 3.19 -4.56 -2.87
N VAL A 361 3.99 -3.51 -3.09
CA VAL A 361 3.95 -2.25 -2.32
C VAL A 361 2.55 -1.58 -2.33
N LEU A 362 1.75 -1.82 -3.37
CA LEU A 362 0.38 -1.34 -3.47
C LEU A 362 -0.64 -2.25 -2.77
N GLN A 363 -0.22 -3.41 -2.28
CA GLN A 363 -1.10 -4.45 -1.75
C GLN A 363 -0.95 -4.67 -0.24
N ILE A 364 0.19 -4.27 0.34
CA ILE A 364 0.54 -4.51 1.74
C ILE A 364 0.32 -3.28 2.64
N GLU A 365 0.33 -3.51 3.94
CA GLU A 365 0.49 -2.47 4.95
C GLU A 365 1.98 -2.03 4.96
N PRO A 366 2.33 -0.75 4.75
CA PRO A 366 3.70 -0.37 4.42
C PRO A 366 4.59 -0.03 5.63
N SER A 367 4.12 -0.11 6.88
CA SER A 367 4.90 0.33 8.05
C SER A 367 6.25 -0.39 8.19
N GLU A 368 6.28 -1.70 7.94
CA GLU A 368 7.54 -2.46 7.96
C GLU A 368 8.50 -1.97 6.87
N LEU A 369 8.01 -1.81 5.64
CA LEU A 369 8.79 -1.34 4.51
C LEU A 369 9.35 0.07 4.73
N LEU A 370 8.55 0.97 5.30
CA LEU A 370 8.97 2.34 5.61
C LEU A 370 10.03 2.38 6.71
N LEU A 371 9.90 1.54 7.74
CA LEU A 371 10.89 1.44 8.79
C LEU A 371 12.22 0.89 8.26
N GLN A 372 12.18 -0.14 7.39
CA GLN A 372 13.35 -0.71 6.73
C GLN A 372 14.02 0.30 5.80
N LYS A 373 13.22 1.05 5.02
CA LYS A 373 13.70 2.16 4.19
C LYS A 373 14.44 3.20 5.01
N ALA A 374 13.84 3.67 6.10
CA ALA A 374 14.44 4.68 6.99
C ALA A 374 15.74 4.18 7.64
N ALA A 375 15.85 2.87 7.92
CA ALA A 375 17.07 2.28 8.46
C ALA A 375 18.21 2.27 7.42
N LEU A 376 17.91 1.91 6.17
CA LEU A 376 18.87 1.95 5.07
C LEU A 376 19.34 3.38 4.75
N GLU A 377 18.53 4.38 5.04
CA GLU A 377 18.87 5.80 4.89
C GLU A 377 19.75 6.35 6.04
N LEU A 378 19.72 5.71 7.21
CA LEU A 378 20.46 6.19 8.40
C LEU A 378 21.96 5.84 8.35
N ASP A 379 22.33 4.63 7.90
CA ASP A 379 23.73 4.20 7.88
C ASP A 379 24.61 5.22 7.14
N GLU A 380 24.06 5.90 6.17
CA GLU A 380 24.74 6.91 5.40
C GLU A 380 24.89 8.27 6.08
N ARG A 381 23.92 8.67 6.90
CA ARG A 381 24.01 9.93 7.65
C ARG A 381 25.16 9.90 8.66
N ARG A 382 25.60 8.71 9.08
CA ARG A 382 26.77 8.53 9.94
C ARG A 382 28.06 8.66 9.14
N GLU A 383 28.20 7.99 8.00
CA GLU A 383 29.37 8.09 7.13
C GLU A 383 29.61 9.52 6.62
N THR A 384 28.57 10.20 6.14
CA THR A 384 28.70 11.60 5.67
C THR A 384 28.96 12.61 6.77
N ARG A 385 28.71 12.30 8.04
CA ARG A 385 28.98 13.20 9.16
C ARG A 385 30.45 13.13 9.58
N ASP A 386 31.07 11.98 9.49
CA ASP A 386 32.51 11.81 9.75
C ASP A 386 33.35 12.42 8.62
N GLU A 387 32.93 12.29 7.36
CA GLU A 387 33.60 12.88 6.20
C GLU A 387 33.39 14.41 6.07
N ARG A 388 32.32 15.01 6.60
CA ARG A 388 32.08 16.46 6.58
C ARG A 388 33.04 17.28 7.44
N HIS A 389 33.82 16.63 8.30
CA HIS A 389 34.91 17.33 8.99
C HIS A 389 36.12 17.62 8.09
N GLU A 390 36.28 16.93 6.94
CA GLU A 390 37.43 17.11 6.05
C GLU A 390 37.14 17.85 4.73
N ALA A 391 35.91 17.95 4.25
CA ALA A 391 35.56 18.54 2.95
C ALA A 391 34.57 19.72 3.04
N ARG A 392 35.03 20.90 3.44
CA ARG A 392 34.30 22.16 3.19
C ARG A 392 34.58 22.64 1.76
N GLY A 393 33.68 22.37 0.83
CA GLY A 393 33.67 23.02 -0.47
C GLY A 393 33.18 22.19 -1.64
N ALA A 394 31.88 21.99 -1.75
CA ALA A 394 31.13 21.95 -3.02
C ALA A 394 29.66 21.59 -2.71
N ARG A 395 28.78 22.57 -2.85
CA ARG A 395 27.33 22.37 -2.84
C ARG A 395 26.89 21.82 -4.20
N SER A 396 26.28 20.65 -4.23
CA SER A 396 25.38 20.26 -5.32
C SER A 396 24.08 19.73 -4.70
N GLU A 397 22.96 20.30 -5.09
CA GLU A 397 21.61 20.04 -4.61
C GLU A 397 21.12 18.59 -4.88
N GLU A 398 21.85 17.80 -5.66
CA GLU A 398 21.51 16.40 -5.96
C GLU A 398 21.94 15.37 -4.88
N ARG A 399 22.59 15.80 -3.79
CA ARG A 399 23.19 14.89 -2.77
C ARG A 399 22.23 14.39 -1.71
N ASP A 400 20.97 14.81 -1.67
CA ASP A 400 20.06 14.55 -0.57
C ASP A 400 18.76 13.79 -0.95
N SER A 401 18.73 13.13 -2.10
CA SER A 401 17.57 12.32 -2.47
C SER A 401 17.57 10.98 -1.71
N GLY A 402 16.59 10.79 -0.83
CA GLY A 402 16.35 9.53 -0.14
C GLY A 402 16.12 8.34 -1.08
N ILE A 403 15.91 7.14 -0.55
CA ILE A 403 15.57 5.95 -1.34
C ILE A 403 14.19 6.16 -1.99
N VAL A 404 14.14 6.21 -3.31
CA VAL A 404 12.91 6.34 -4.10
C VAL A 404 12.52 4.98 -4.65
N LEU A 405 11.39 4.44 -4.20
CA LEU A 405 10.88 3.15 -4.69
C LEU A 405 10.48 3.23 -6.17
N PRO A 406 10.61 2.12 -6.94
CA PRO A 406 10.17 2.08 -8.34
C PRO A 406 8.67 2.34 -8.53
N THR A 407 7.87 2.04 -7.51
CA THR A 407 6.45 2.38 -7.45
C THR A 407 6.20 3.09 -6.13
N ALA A 408 5.61 4.28 -6.17
CA ALA A 408 5.29 5.04 -4.98
C ALA A 408 4.18 4.35 -4.16
N ILE A 409 4.31 4.39 -2.84
CA ILE A 409 3.23 4.02 -1.92
C ILE A 409 2.12 5.08 -2.08
N PRO A 410 0.82 4.72 -2.07
CA PRO A 410 -0.25 5.70 -2.05
C PRO A 410 -0.10 6.66 -0.86
N GLU A 411 -0.12 7.96 -1.13
CA GLU A 411 0.22 9.02 -0.15
C GLU A 411 -0.56 8.90 1.17
N ALA A 412 -1.87 8.67 1.09
CA ALA A 412 -2.70 8.48 2.29
C ALA A 412 -2.25 7.28 3.14
N ARG A 413 -1.80 6.20 2.50
CA ARG A 413 -1.31 4.99 3.16
C ARG A 413 0.07 5.20 3.76
N GLU A 414 0.95 5.88 3.04
CA GLU A 414 2.29 6.24 3.50
C GLU A 414 2.21 7.16 4.73
N LYS A 415 1.37 8.21 4.68
CA LYS A 415 1.13 9.13 5.80
C LYS A 415 0.57 8.39 7.03
N ALA A 416 -0.41 7.52 6.85
CA ALA A 416 -0.97 6.73 7.94
C ALA A 416 0.06 5.82 8.62
N ALA A 417 0.89 5.13 7.85
CA ALA A 417 1.94 4.26 8.36
C ALA A 417 3.07 5.05 9.03
N THR A 418 3.48 6.18 8.46
CA THR A 418 4.47 7.09 9.09
C THR A 418 3.96 7.61 10.43
N THR A 419 2.73 8.09 10.48
CA THR A 419 2.10 8.55 11.73
C THR A 419 2.04 7.43 12.78
N LEU A 420 1.76 6.20 12.37
CA LEU A 420 1.78 5.04 13.27
C LEU A 420 3.17 4.77 13.84
N LEU A 421 4.20 4.80 12.98
CA LEU A 421 5.59 4.59 13.40
C LEU A 421 6.11 5.70 14.30
N GLU A 422 5.71 6.96 14.03
CA GLU A 422 6.02 8.11 14.90
C GLU A 422 5.33 7.98 16.26
N LYS A 423 4.05 7.59 16.28
CA LYS A 423 3.31 7.32 17.52
C LYS A 423 3.96 6.22 18.36
N PHE A 424 4.57 5.23 17.74
CA PHE A 424 5.34 4.18 18.41
C PHE A 424 6.78 4.62 18.77
N GLY A 425 7.17 5.84 18.45
CA GLY A 425 8.51 6.35 18.68
C GLY A 425 9.61 5.68 17.85
N MET A 426 9.25 4.96 16.79
CA MET A 426 10.21 4.30 15.89
C MET A 426 10.75 5.24 14.82
N LEU A 427 9.96 6.24 14.43
CA LEU A 427 10.36 7.36 13.58
C LEU A 427 10.20 8.68 14.32
N GLN A 428 10.94 9.70 13.90
CA GLN A 428 10.78 11.09 14.32
C GLN A 428 11.12 11.99 13.12
N GLY A 429 10.12 12.74 12.64
CA GLY A 429 10.28 13.57 11.45
C GLY A 429 10.76 12.76 10.22
N GLY A 430 10.25 11.57 10.04
CA GLY A 430 10.62 10.64 8.96
C GLY A 430 11.98 9.92 9.15
N ALA A 431 12.78 10.28 10.16
CA ALA A 431 14.05 9.61 10.46
C ALA A 431 13.85 8.49 11.48
N ILE A 432 14.60 7.37 11.32
CA ILE A 432 14.55 6.26 12.25
C ILE A 432 15.19 6.63 13.59
N THR A 433 14.55 6.24 14.68
CA THR A 433 15.04 6.42 16.05
C THR A 433 15.88 5.23 16.50
N GLU A 434 16.51 5.33 17.69
CA GLU A 434 17.21 4.20 18.31
C GLU A 434 16.26 3.04 18.60
N LEU A 435 15.02 3.31 19.02
CA LEU A 435 13.99 2.29 19.22
C LEU A 435 13.62 1.60 17.89
N GLY A 436 13.47 2.40 16.81
CA GLY A 436 13.23 1.85 15.47
C GLY A 436 14.37 0.94 15.01
N LEU A 437 15.63 1.31 15.25
CA LEU A 437 16.80 0.47 14.94
C LEU A 437 16.84 -0.82 15.77
N LYS A 438 16.48 -0.75 17.05
CA LYS A 438 16.34 -1.95 17.88
C LYS A 438 15.24 -2.87 17.35
N ALA A 439 14.09 -2.29 16.96
CA ALA A 439 12.95 -3.03 16.43
C ALA A 439 13.30 -3.80 15.13
N ILE A 440 13.99 -3.17 14.20
CA ILE A 440 14.43 -3.82 12.95
C ILE A 440 15.37 -5.01 13.20
N ARG A 441 16.19 -4.94 14.26
CA ARG A 441 17.13 -6.00 14.61
C ARG A 441 16.50 -7.17 15.37
N THR A 442 15.21 -7.07 15.70
CA THR A 442 14.49 -8.18 16.33
C THR A 442 14.25 -9.33 15.34
N PRO A 443 14.13 -10.59 15.81
CA PRO A 443 13.90 -11.73 14.92
C PRO A 443 12.44 -11.84 14.44
N VAL A 444 11.64 -10.76 14.50
CA VAL A 444 10.26 -10.69 14.01
C VAL A 444 10.07 -9.47 13.13
N SER A 445 9.20 -9.58 12.13
CA SER A 445 8.96 -8.50 11.17
C SER A 445 7.70 -7.67 11.48
N SER A 446 6.75 -8.22 12.24
CA SER A 446 5.55 -7.49 12.65
C SER A 446 5.87 -6.32 13.56
N ILE A 447 5.50 -5.11 13.19
CA ILE A 447 5.78 -3.87 13.94
C ILE A 447 5.37 -3.95 15.42
N PRO A 448 4.14 -4.40 15.79
CA PRO A 448 3.77 -4.54 17.19
C PRO A 448 4.65 -5.52 17.99
N LEU A 449 5.03 -6.64 17.36
CA LEU A 449 5.89 -7.64 18.01
C LEU A 449 7.32 -7.14 18.14
N ALA A 450 7.83 -6.46 17.11
CA ALA A 450 9.15 -5.85 17.11
C ALA A 450 9.25 -4.75 18.17
N LEU A 451 8.21 -3.92 18.31
CA LEU A 451 8.12 -2.91 19.36
C LEU A 451 8.18 -3.53 20.76
N LEU A 452 7.40 -4.59 20.99
CA LEU A 452 7.39 -5.28 22.29
C LEU A 452 8.78 -5.81 22.66
N LEU A 453 9.48 -6.45 21.71
CA LEU A 453 10.83 -6.96 21.91
C LEU A 453 11.86 -5.86 22.09
N ALA A 454 11.80 -4.79 21.29
CA ALA A 454 12.74 -3.67 21.34
C ALA A 454 12.58 -2.81 22.60
N SER A 455 11.37 -2.77 23.19
CA SER A 455 11.06 -2.05 24.42
C SER A 455 11.40 -2.83 25.69
N ALA A 456 11.81 -4.11 25.59
CA ALA A 456 12.21 -4.89 26.74
C ALA A 456 13.49 -4.32 27.38
N SER A 457 13.42 -4.01 28.68
CA SER A 457 14.55 -3.46 29.46
C SER A 457 15.58 -4.51 29.82
N GLY A 458 15.18 -5.80 29.79
CA GLY A 458 16.08 -6.91 30.10
C GLY A 458 15.45 -8.28 29.86
N PRO A 459 16.21 -9.34 30.05
CA PRO A 459 15.75 -10.71 29.78
C PRO A 459 14.56 -11.14 30.66
N GLN A 460 14.37 -10.53 31.82
CA GLN A 460 13.25 -10.78 32.73
C GLN A 460 11.90 -10.38 32.11
N ASP A 461 11.88 -9.43 31.18
CA ASP A 461 10.68 -8.96 30.50
C ASP A 461 10.24 -9.93 29.41
N LEU A 462 11.06 -10.94 29.09
CA LEU A 462 10.87 -11.89 28.00
C LEU A 462 10.82 -13.35 28.52
N PRO A 463 9.80 -13.72 29.34
CA PRO A 463 9.64 -15.10 29.80
C PRO A 463 9.39 -16.05 28.62
N ASP A 464 9.74 -17.33 28.77
CA ASP A 464 9.59 -18.35 27.72
C ASP A 464 8.17 -18.46 27.19
N LEU A 465 7.16 -18.29 28.05
CA LEU A 465 5.75 -18.29 27.63
C LEU A 465 5.44 -17.16 26.64
N LEU A 466 5.97 -15.95 26.89
CA LEU A 466 5.84 -14.84 25.95
C LEU A 466 6.55 -15.16 24.63
N LEU A 467 7.80 -15.62 24.69
CA LEU A 467 8.57 -15.94 23.48
C LEU A 467 7.90 -17.03 22.64
N ALA A 468 7.33 -18.06 23.28
CA ALA A 468 6.57 -19.10 22.61
C ALA A 468 5.28 -18.54 21.97
N ALA A 469 4.56 -17.68 22.68
CA ALA A 469 3.36 -17.00 22.13
C ALA A 469 3.73 -16.13 20.91
N LEU A 470 4.80 -15.34 21.00
CA LEU A 470 5.30 -14.51 19.89
C LEU A 470 5.71 -15.38 18.68
N ALA A 471 6.32 -16.54 18.91
CA ALA A 471 6.68 -17.47 17.84
C ALA A 471 5.44 -18.01 17.12
N TRP A 472 4.38 -18.34 17.84
CA TRP A 472 3.11 -18.75 17.24
C TRP A 472 2.41 -17.61 16.47
N ILE A 473 2.40 -16.41 17.01
CA ILE A 473 1.81 -15.23 16.34
C ILE A 473 2.57 -14.94 15.04
N HIS A 474 3.90 -14.97 15.06
CA HIS A 474 4.74 -14.61 13.92
C HIS A 474 4.81 -15.71 12.84
N SER A 475 4.93 -16.98 13.23
CA SER A 475 5.24 -18.08 12.30
C SER A 475 4.17 -19.17 12.26
N GLY A 476 3.16 -19.12 13.13
CA GLY A 476 2.13 -20.15 13.24
C GLY A 476 0.98 -20.04 12.23
N THR A 477 0.91 -18.98 11.43
CA THR A 477 -0.24 -18.68 10.58
C THR A 477 -0.58 -19.80 9.61
N GLU A 478 0.40 -20.41 8.95
CA GLU A 478 0.16 -21.54 8.03
C GLU A 478 -0.35 -22.80 8.76
N ALA A 479 0.20 -23.08 9.94
CA ALA A 479 -0.27 -24.21 10.76
C ALA A 479 -1.70 -23.99 11.26
N MET A 480 -2.04 -22.74 11.63
CA MET A 480 -3.38 -22.37 12.09
C MET A 480 -4.43 -22.42 10.97
N GLN A 481 -4.05 -22.14 9.74
CA GLN A 481 -4.95 -22.28 8.57
C GLN A 481 -5.36 -23.75 8.32
N LYS A 482 -4.57 -24.71 8.77
CA LYS A 482 -4.90 -26.14 8.72
C LYS A 482 -5.83 -26.59 9.84
N SER A 483 -5.92 -25.82 10.93
CA SER A 483 -6.85 -26.10 12.04
C SER A 483 -8.28 -25.75 11.63
N LYS A 484 -9.22 -26.63 11.96
CA LYS A 484 -10.67 -26.39 11.77
C LYS A 484 -11.24 -25.37 12.74
N PHE A 485 -10.60 -25.18 13.88
CA PHE A 485 -11.06 -24.32 14.97
C PHE A 485 -10.01 -23.26 15.32
N PRO A 486 -10.43 -22.09 15.78
CA PRO A 486 -9.51 -21.08 16.30
C PRO A 486 -8.80 -21.57 17.54
N GLN A 487 -7.53 -21.16 17.72
CA GLN A 487 -6.66 -21.64 18.79
C GLN A 487 -6.28 -20.51 19.73
N ASP A 488 -6.26 -20.80 21.03
CA ASP A 488 -5.72 -19.89 22.03
C ASP A 488 -4.19 -19.93 22.06
N VAL A 489 -3.55 -18.81 21.85
CA VAL A 489 -2.09 -18.70 21.74
C VAL A 489 -1.35 -19.02 23.04
N LEU A 490 -1.97 -18.72 24.18
CA LEU A 490 -1.33 -19.00 25.47
C LEU A 490 -1.34 -20.50 25.80
N THR A 491 -2.40 -21.18 25.39
CA THR A 491 -2.47 -22.64 25.48
C THR A 491 -1.43 -23.30 24.59
N LEU A 492 -1.36 -22.88 23.31
CA LEU A 492 -0.33 -23.36 22.38
C LEU A 492 1.09 -23.10 22.87
N ALA A 493 1.34 -21.93 23.46
CA ALA A 493 2.63 -21.58 24.02
C ALA A 493 2.98 -22.48 25.22
N ALA A 494 2.05 -22.72 26.14
CA ALA A 494 2.24 -23.61 27.27
C ALA A 494 2.49 -25.08 26.82
N ASP A 495 1.72 -25.53 25.84
CA ASP A 495 1.87 -26.86 25.24
C ASP A 495 3.21 -27.04 24.52
N THR A 496 3.72 -25.94 23.92
CA THR A 496 5.06 -25.89 23.32
C THR A 496 6.14 -26.10 24.38
N LEU A 497 6.03 -25.43 25.52
CA LEU A 497 7.00 -25.52 26.61
C LEU A 497 6.96 -26.88 27.29
N SER A 498 5.80 -27.49 27.47
CA SER A 498 5.62 -28.82 28.04
C SER A 498 5.89 -29.96 27.04
N LYS A 499 6.14 -29.61 25.75
CA LYS A 499 6.31 -30.57 24.65
C LYS A 499 5.11 -31.49 24.43
N SER A 500 3.91 -31.06 24.81
CA SER A 500 2.66 -31.82 24.69
C SER A 500 2.04 -31.73 23.29
N VAL A 501 2.54 -30.83 22.43
CA VAL A 501 2.05 -30.62 21.08
C VAL A 501 3.18 -30.77 20.05
N ASN A 502 2.84 -31.24 18.85
CA ASN A 502 3.79 -31.25 17.74
C ASN A 502 3.92 -29.81 17.15
N VAL A 503 4.99 -29.12 17.51
CA VAL A 503 5.25 -27.75 17.13
C VAL A 503 5.77 -27.68 15.69
N PRO A 504 5.15 -26.89 14.80
CA PRO A 504 5.65 -26.68 13.46
C PRO A 504 7.12 -26.23 13.44
N ARG A 505 7.87 -26.65 12.41
CA ARG A 505 9.31 -26.36 12.31
C ARG A 505 9.59 -24.84 12.33
N GLU A 506 8.75 -24.08 11.66
CA GLU A 506 8.85 -22.62 11.58
C GLU A 506 8.67 -21.95 12.95
N VAL A 507 7.68 -22.41 13.72
CA VAL A 507 7.42 -21.91 15.09
C VAL A 507 8.59 -22.27 16.00
N SER A 508 9.06 -23.52 15.94
CA SER A 508 10.22 -24.00 16.73
C SER A 508 11.49 -23.20 16.41
N PHE A 509 11.70 -22.87 15.15
CA PHE A 509 12.83 -22.06 14.71
C PHE A 509 12.74 -20.63 15.23
N THR A 510 11.59 -19.97 15.06
CA THR A 510 11.36 -18.60 15.56
C THR A 510 11.50 -18.56 17.07
N PHE A 511 10.96 -19.53 17.80
CA PHE A 511 11.11 -19.61 19.25
C PHE A 511 12.59 -19.71 19.68
N ARG A 512 13.40 -20.49 18.99
CA ARG A 512 14.85 -20.54 19.21
C ARG A 512 15.51 -19.19 18.99
N GLN A 513 15.22 -18.52 17.87
CA GLN A 513 15.77 -17.19 17.58
C GLN A 513 15.39 -16.15 18.65
N LEU A 514 14.15 -16.20 19.14
CA LEU A 514 13.68 -15.31 20.21
C LEU A 514 14.43 -15.58 21.53
N ARG A 515 14.71 -16.83 21.85
CA ARG A 515 15.55 -17.19 23.01
C ARG A 515 16.99 -16.71 22.83
N GLU A 516 17.57 -16.89 21.66
CA GLU A 516 18.89 -16.37 21.32
C GLU A 516 18.96 -14.84 21.46
N TYR A 517 17.94 -14.12 21.00
CA TYR A 517 17.80 -12.67 21.15
C TYR A 517 17.78 -12.28 22.64
N ARG A 518 16.95 -12.93 23.45
CA ARG A 518 16.93 -12.73 24.91
C ARG A 518 18.29 -12.99 25.56
N ASP A 519 18.96 -14.07 25.16
CA ASP A 519 20.28 -14.42 25.70
C ASP A 519 21.39 -13.42 25.28
N GLN A 520 21.25 -12.77 24.12
CA GLN A 520 22.11 -11.64 23.72
C GLN A 520 21.88 -10.43 24.63
N LEU A 521 20.62 -10.12 24.98
CA LEU A 521 20.31 -9.07 25.96
C LEU A 521 20.95 -9.37 27.34
N LYS A 522 21.00 -10.65 27.79
CA LYS A 522 21.71 -11.05 29.03
C LYS A 522 23.20 -10.72 28.99
N ARG A 523 23.84 -10.81 27.81
CA ARG A 523 25.28 -10.60 27.62
C ARG A 523 25.66 -9.15 27.38
N GLY A 524 24.71 -8.24 27.34
CA GLY A 524 24.95 -6.83 27.01
C GLY A 524 25.41 -6.57 25.57
N VAL A 525 25.30 -7.55 24.68
CA VAL A 525 25.76 -7.46 23.29
C VAL A 525 24.74 -6.81 22.36
N ALA A 526 23.50 -6.64 22.81
CA ALA A 526 22.42 -6.01 22.06
C ALA A 526 22.33 -4.51 22.42
N GLY A 527 23.18 -3.68 21.81
CA GLY A 527 23.05 -2.21 21.79
C GLY A 527 23.54 -1.46 23.04
N PRO A 528 23.93 -0.18 22.92
CA PRO A 528 24.35 0.62 24.05
C PRO A 528 23.19 0.87 25.00
N ALA A 529 23.42 0.54 26.26
CA ALA A 529 22.54 0.92 27.36
C ALA A 529 22.72 2.40 27.65
N THR A 530 21.68 3.20 27.48
CA THR A 530 21.50 4.44 28.26
C THR A 530 20.02 4.79 28.36
N GLU A 531 19.65 5.03 29.64
CA GLU A 531 18.58 5.84 30.18
C GLU A 531 17.21 5.24 30.46
N ALA A 532 16.94 5.31 31.77
CA ALA A 532 15.71 5.26 32.56
C ALA A 532 14.60 4.23 32.23
N PRO A 533 14.33 3.33 33.19
CA PRO A 533 13.17 2.47 33.15
C PRO A 533 11.90 3.31 33.31
N LEU A 534 10.86 3.01 32.55
CA LEU A 534 9.49 3.41 32.89
C LEU A 534 9.16 2.81 34.26
N GLU A 535 9.07 3.68 35.25
CA GLU A 535 8.73 3.30 36.64
C GLU A 535 7.37 2.59 36.66
N GLY A 536 7.33 1.40 37.23
CA GLY A 536 6.12 0.58 37.41
C GLY A 536 6.18 -0.85 36.89
N VAL A 537 7.10 -1.22 35.96
CA VAL A 537 7.19 -2.57 35.39
C VAL A 537 8.18 -3.49 36.16
N ALA A 538 9.08 -2.92 36.93
CA ALA A 538 10.21 -3.64 37.54
C ALA A 538 9.82 -4.60 38.67
N ASP A 539 8.75 -4.35 39.42
CA ASP A 539 8.41 -5.16 40.60
C ASP A 539 7.66 -6.46 40.30
N ALA A 540 6.90 -6.52 39.16
CA ALA A 540 6.15 -7.71 38.79
C ALA A 540 6.99 -8.81 38.11
N ALA A 541 8.22 -8.48 37.65
CA ALA A 541 9.07 -9.36 36.86
C ALA A 541 10.15 -10.12 37.67
N ARG A 542 10.35 -9.74 38.95
CA ARG A 542 11.37 -10.39 39.79
C ARG A 542 10.93 -11.79 40.21
N GLY A 543 11.57 -12.82 39.65
CA GLY A 543 11.45 -14.21 40.12
C GLY A 543 10.80 -15.21 39.19
N ARG A 544 10.58 -14.86 37.90
CA ARG A 544 10.01 -15.81 36.94
C ARG A 544 11.09 -16.73 36.36
N SER A 545 10.90 -18.06 36.53
CA SER A 545 11.78 -19.06 35.99
C SER A 545 11.55 -19.28 34.48
N GLU A 546 12.59 -19.73 33.79
CA GLU A 546 12.45 -20.25 32.39
C GLU A 546 11.46 -21.42 32.41
N GLY A 547 10.44 -21.36 31.51
CA GLY A 547 9.37 -22.39 31.44
C GLY A 547 8.19 -22.19 32.38
N ASP A 548 8.13 -21.07 33.13
CA ASP A 548 7.00 -20.77 34.02
C ASP A 548 5.72 -20.47 33.21
N THR A 549 4.68 -21.28 33.46
CA THR A 549 3.33 -21.12 32.88
C THR A 549 2.27 -20.74 33.92
N SER A 550 2.70 -20.27 35.09
CA SER A 550 1.81 -19.87 36.20
C SER A 550 0.76 -18.83 35.77
N PRO A 551 -0.37 -18.75 36.49
CA PRO A 551 -1.39 -17.71 36.23
C PRO A 551 -0.81 -16.30 36.20
N ALA A 552 0.15 -16.00 37.07
CA ALA A 552 0.82 -14.71 37.12
C ALA A 552 1.63 -14.42 35.83
N THR A 553 2.34 -15.41 35.29
CA THR A 553 3.07 -15.29 34.03
C THR A 553 2.11 -15.20 32.84
N ARG A 554 1.01 -15.95 32.85
CA ARG A 554 -0.05 -15.81 31.84
C ARG A 554 -0.67 -14.40 31.83
N LEU A 555 -1.00 -13.86 33.01
CA LEU A 555 -1.52 -12.49 33.14
C LEU A 555 -0.51 -11.47 32.58
N PHE A 556 0.76 -11.60 32.93
CA PHE A 556 1.82 -10.72 32.39
C PHE A 556 1.86 -10.77 30.86
N VAL A 557 1.88 -11.97 30.28
CA VAL A 557 1.93 -12.16 28.80
C VAL A 557 0.69 -11.55 28.14
N CYS A 558 -0.50 -11.75 28.71
CA CYS A 558 -1.72 -11.12 28.21
C CYS A 558 -1.61 -9.60 28.21
N LYS A 559 -1.10 -9.00 29.30
CA LYS A 559 -0.91 -7.55 29.38
C LYS A 559 0.07 -7.04 28.32
N GLN A 560 1.17 -7.75 28.08
CA GLN A 560 2.11 -7.37 27.02
C GLN A 560 1.48 -7.47 25.61
N LEU A 561 0.72 -8.53 25.34
CA LEU A 561 0.02 -8.67 24.06
C LEU A 561 -1.09 -7.62 23.88
N LEU A 562 -1.82 -7.25 24.93
CA LEU A 562 -2.81 -6.18 24.89
C LEU A 562 -2.16 -4.82 24.57
N LYS A 563 -1.01 -4.52 25.16
CA LYS A 563 -0.21 -3.30 24.85
C LYS A 563 0.23 -3.29 23.39
N ALA A 564 0.65 -4.43 22.87
CA ALA A 564 1.11 -4.54 21.48
C ALA A 564 -0.05 -4.44 20.45
N PHE A 565 -1.25 -4.90 20.82
CA PHE A 565 -2.39 -4.97 19.92
C PHE A 565 -3.68 -4.37 20.51
N PRO A 566 -3.70 -3.10 20.94
CA PRO A 566 -4.84 -2.53 21.68
C PRO A 566 -6.13 -2.47 20.85
N ASP A 567 -6.03 -2.36 19.52
CA ASP A 567 -7.15 -2.32 18.58
C ASP A 567 -7.68 -3.70 18.18
N ARG A 568 -7.05 -4.78 18.67
CA ARG A 568 -7.45 -6.17 18.43
C ARG A 568 -8.27 -6.78 19.55
N LEU A 569 -8.53 -6.05 20.62
CA LEU A 569 -9.40 -6.51 21.71
C LEU A 569 -10.85 -6.54 21.22
N ALA A 570 -11.49 -7.70 21.36
CA ALA A 570 -12.89 -7.90 21.05
C ALA A 570 -13.66 -8.30 22.31
N THR A 571 -14.71 -7.53 22.62
CA THR A 571 -15.53 -7.69 23.80
C THR A 571 -16.80 -8.48 23.50
N PRO A 572 -17.48 -9.08 24.50
CA PRO A 572 -18.68 -9.86 24.29
C PRO A 572 -19.80 -9.05 23.63
N ASN A 573 -20.49 -9.68 22.67
CA ASN A 573 -21.69 -9.13 22.02
C ASN A 573 -22.67 -10.26 21.70
N GLY A 574 -23.51 -10.63 22.66
CA GLY A 574 -24.39 -11.81 22.59
C GLY A 574 -23.56 -13.10 22.42
N ASN A 575 -23.84 -13.87 21.38
CA ASN A 575 -23.10 -15.10 21.04
C ASN A 575 -21.86 -14.84 20.16
N ALA A 576 -21.36 -13.61 20.13
CA ALA A 576 -20.23 -13.20 19.32
C ALA A 576 -19.33 -12.21 20.09
N TYR A 577 -18.22 -11.79 19.47
CA TYR A 577 -17.32 -10.77 19.99
C TYR A 577 -17.30 -9.58 19.03
N LYS A 578 -17.15 -8.38 19.57
CA LYS A 578 -17.15 -7.14 18.81
C LYS A 578 -15.83 -6.39 19.01
N LEU A 579 -15.13 -6.13 17.91
CA LEU A 579 -13.94 -5.27 17.89
C LEU A 579 -14.31 -3.78 18.01
N ALA A 580 -13.36 -2.95 18.37
CA ALA A 580 -13.52 -1.51 18.44
C ALA A 580 -13.97 -0.89 17.09
N ASN A 581 -13.57 -1.45 15.95
CA ASN A 581 -14.00 -1.04 14.61
C ASN A 581 -15.38 -1.59 14.20
N GLN A 582 -16.19 -2.09 15.15
CA GLN A 582 -17.54 -2.68 14.99
C GLN A 582 -17.60 -4.01 14.25
N ASN A 583 -16.47 -4.58 13.81
CA ASN A 583 -16.46 -5.90 13.21
C ASN A 583 -16.87 -6.97 14.22
N ILE A 584 -17.73 -7.88 13.77
CA ILE A 584 -18.24 -8.98 14.60
C ILE A 584 -17.45 -10.24 14.29
N ILE A 585 -16.96 -10.90 15.35
CA ILE A 585 -16.23 -12.15 15.31
C ILE A 585 -17.08 -13.23 15.94
N ARG A 586 -17.31 -14.34 15.26
CA ARG A 586 -17.91 -15.53 15.80
C ARG A 586 -16.85 -16.58 16.09
N LEU A 587 -16.65 -16.87 17.37
CA LEU A 587 -15.67 -17.86 17.80
C LEU A 587 -16.38 -19.21 18.05
N GLN A 588 -15.96 -20.25 17.34
CA GLN A 588 -16.47 -21.61 17.53
C GLN A 588 -15.56 -22.35 18.51
N VAL A 589 -15.80 -22.16 19.82
CA VAL A 589 -15.07 -22.82 20.91
C VAL A 589 -16.06 -23.38 21.93
N ALA A 590 -15.65 -24.43 22.63
CA ALA A 590 -16.51 -25.12 23.60
C ALA A 590 -16.85 -24.20 24.78
N GLU A 591 -15.88 -23.49 25.31
CA GLU A 591 -16.01 -22.53 26.40
C GLU A 591 -15.54 -21.14 25.91
N PRO A 592 -16.48 -20.24 25.60
CA PRO A 592 -16.11 -18.91 25.12
C PRO A 592 -15.51 -18.06 26.27
N PRO A 593 -14.30 -17.50 26.09
CA PRO A 593 -13.68 -16.63 27.08
C PRO A 593 -14.46 -15.33 27.26
N TYR A 594 -14.19 -14.59 28.36
CA TYR A 594 -14.88 -13.33 28.64
C TYR A 594 -14.65 -12.30 27.51
N ALA A 595 -13.41 -12.13 27.05
CA ALA A 595 -13.05 -11.33 25.89
C ALA A 595 -11.92 -12.03 25.13
N ILE A 596 -11.62 -11.58 23.93
CA ILE A 596 -10.52 -12.12 23.12
C ILE A 596 -9.65 -11.02 22.56
N LEU A 597 -8.35 -11.29 22.48
CA LEU A 597 -7.42 -10.51 21.66
C LEU A 597 -7.24 -11.25 20.33
N ALA A 598 -7.79 -10.71 19.26
CA ALA A 598 -7.76 -11.34 17.93
C ALA A 598 -6.39 -11.11 17.25
N LEU A 599 -5.51 -12.12 17.30
CA LEU A 599 -4.10 -12.00 16.87
C LEU A 599 -3.91 -12.33 15.40
N SER A 600 -4.68 -13.26 14.84
CA SER A 600 -4.66 -13.55 13.41
C SER A 600 -6.08 -13.50 12.86
N MET A 601 -6.30 -12.55 11.96
CA MET A 601 -7.61 -12.31 11.34
C MET A 601 -7.47 -12.32 9.82
N LEU A 602 -8.46 -12.90 9.16
CA LEU A 602 -8.56 -12.93 7.70
C LEU A 602 -10.02 -12.73 7.30
N ARG A 603 -10.28 -11.77 6.43
CA ARG A 603 -11.59 -11.62 5.83
C ARG A 603 -11.70 -12.47 4.57
N THR A 604 -12.72 -13.32 4.51
CA THR A 604 -12.99 -14.21 3.38
C THR A 604 -14.38 -13.94 2.80
N GLY A 605 -14.57 -14.14 1.51
CA GLY A 605 -15.83 -13.90 0.81
C GLY A 605 -15.94 -12.50 0.23
N GLY A 606 -16.97 -12.25 -0.59
CA GLY A 606 -17.27 -10.98 -1.22
C GLY A 606 -18.74 -10.57 -1.02
N GLY A 607 -19.02 -9.24 -0.99
CA GLY A 607 -20.34 -8.69 -0.82
C GLY A 607 -20.96 -9.03 0.55
N SER A 608 -22.27 -9.28 0.58
CA SER A 608 -23.04 -9.55 1.81
C SER A 608 -22.67 -10.83 2.58
N LYS A 609 -21.84 -11.70 2.00
CA LYS A 609 -21.33 -12.95 2.61
C LYS A 609 -19.90 -12.86 3.14
N SER A 610 -19.36 -11.66 3.27
CA SER A 610 -18.02 -11.43 3.82
C SER A 610 -18.00 -11.72 5.32
N GLU A 611 -17.10 -12.61 5.76
CA GLU A 611 -16.94 -13.01 7.16
C GLU A 611 -15.51 -12.79 7.63
N LEU A 612 -15.35 -12.19 8.83
CA LEU A 612 -14.06 -12.03 9.48
C LEU A 612 -13.78 -13.27 10.33
N LYS A 613 -12.80 -14.08 9.90
CA LYS A 613 -12.37 -15.28 10.62
C LYS A 613 -11.16 -14.97 11.50
N VAL A 614 -11.20 -15.48 12.73
CA VAL A 614 -10.07 -15.46 13.66
C VAL A 614 -9.51 -16.88 13.75
N ASN A 615 -8.24 -17.03 13.44
CA ASN A 615 -7.56 -18.33 13.52
C ASN A 615 -6.72 -18.45 14.80
N LEU A 616 -6.24 -17.34 15.33
CA LEU A 616 -5.42 -17.28 16.54
C LEU A 616 -5.90 -16.12 17.41
N TYR A 617 -6.12 -16.38 18.68
CA TYR A 617 -6.54 -15.42 19.69
C TYR A 617 -5.80 -15.64 21.01
N ALA A 618 -5.83 -14.64 21.89
CA ALA A 618 -5.54 -14.85 23.31
C ALA A 618 -6.84 -14.70 24.11
N ALA A 619 -7.13 -15.66 24.97
CA ALA A 619 -8.25 -15.58 25.89
C ALA A 619 -7.97 -14.52 26.97
N ILE A 620 -8.92 -13.63 27.20
CA ILE A 620 -8.82 -12.52 28.14
C ILE A 620 -9.92 -12.69 29.21
N ASP A 621 -9.49 -12.81 30.45
CA ASP A 621 -10.39 -12.87 31.60
C ASP A 621 -10.79 -11.46 32.04
N LYS A 622 -11.94 -11.33 32.71
CA LYS A 622 -12.47 -10.06 33.17
C LYS A 622 -11.48 -9.29 34.07
N GLU A 623 -10.79 -10.00 34.95
CA GLU A 623 -9.80 -9.46 35.87
C GLU A 623 -8.57 -8.86 35.15
N MET A 624 -8.28 -9.32 33.93
CA MET A 624 -7.17 -8.80 33.12
C MET A 624 -7.47 -7.41 32.53
N LEU A 625 -8.76 -7.05 32.40
CA LEU A 625 -9.22 -5.75 31.90
C LEU A 625 -9.45 -4.73 33.03
N ASP A 626 -9.53 -5.16 34.28
CA ASP A 626 -9.62 -4.27 35.43
C ASP A 626 -8.23 -3.70 35.76
N THR A 627 -7.91 -2.58 35.12
CA THR A 627 -6.73 -1.76 35.46
C THR A 627 -7.17 -0.63 36.36
N GLY A 628 -7.02 -0.80 37.64
CA GLY A 628 -7.14 0.35 38.56
C GLY A 628 -6.18 1.48 38.10
N ASP A 629 -6.70 2.70 37.99
CA ASP A 629 -5.96 3.96 37.79
C ASP A 629 -5.10 4.16 36.53
N ALA A 630 -5.41 3.51 35.39
CA ALA A 630 -4.79 3.93 34.13
C ALA A 630 -5.42 5.23 33.61
N GLU A 631 -4.61 6.27 33.38
CA GLU A 631 -5.09 7.51 32.75
C GLU A 631 -5.73 7.20 31.38
N ALA A 632 -7.04 7.41 31.30
CA ALA A 632 -7.79 7.25 30.07
C ALA A 632 -7.55 8.49 29.19
N ARG A 633 -7.15 8.29 27.95
CA ARG A 633 -7.16 9.32 26.91
C ARG A 633 -8.39 9.12 26.01
N TYR A 634 -8.83 10.18 25.38
CA TYR A 634 -10.01 10.15 24.53
C TYR A 634 -9.61 10.43 23.07
N GLU A 635 -10.28 9.73 22.13
CA GLU A 635 -10.10 9.91 20.69
C GLU A 635 -11.49 9.98 20.02
N LEU A 636 -11.56 10.54 18.84
CA LEU A 636 -12.77 10.54 18.00
C LEU A 636 -12.62 9.56 16.84
N LEU A 637 -13.63 8.73 16.61
CA LEU A 637 -13.69 7.77 15.53
C LEU A 637 -14.86 8.08 14.61
N TRP A 638 -14.61 8.25 13.30
CA TRP A 638 -15.66 8.46 12.32
C TRP A 638 -16.45 7.18 12.02
N ARG A 639 -17.79 7.28 12.03
CA ARG A 639 -18.73 6.20 11.67
C ARG A 639 -19.46 6.56 10.38
N SER A 640 -18.99 6.07 9.23
CA SER A 640 -19.55 6.36 7.91
C SER A 640 -21.03 5.98 7.79
N GLY A 641 -21.46 4.83 8.35
CA GLY A 641 -22.86 4.41 8.33
C GLY A 641 -23.82 5.23 9.20
N GLN A 642 -23.30 6.07 10.11
CA GLN A 642 -24.07 6.96 10.99
C GLN A 642 -23.75 8.45 10.71
N GLU A 643 -22.84 8.73 9.80
CA GLU A 643 -22.36 10.07 9.45
C GLU A 643 -22.00 10.93 10.68
N ARG A 644 -21.25 10.33 11.63
CA ARG A 644 -20.90 10.99 12.90
C ARG A 644 -19.56 10.53 13.46
N PHE A 645 -18.98 11.39 14.30
CA PHE A 645 -17.91 11.01 15.22
C PHE A 645 -18.49 10.36 16.49
N ILE A 646 -17.81 9.33 16.97
CA ILE A 646 -18.09 8.65 18.25
C ILE A 646 -16.84 8.78 19.12
N GLY A 647 -17.01 9.05 20.41
CA GLY A 647 -15.92 9.06 21.37
C GLY A 647 -15.37 7.65 21.59
N VAL A 648 -14.06 7.55 21.77
CA VAL A 648 -13.37 6.32 22.14
C VAL A 648 -12.49 6.61 23.34
N GLU A 649 -12.73 5.90 24.42
CA GLU A 649 -11.85 5.87 25.58
C GLU A 649 -10.72 4.89 25.30
N VAL A 650 -9.51 5.36 25.36
CA VAL A 650 -8.29 4.57 25.14
C VAL A 650 -7.51 4.53 26.43
N THR A 651 -7.43 3.33 27.00
CA THR A 651 -6.51 3.04 28.11
C THR A 651 -5.33 2.23 27.59
N GLU A 652 -4.31 1.99 28.40
CA GLU A 652 -3.19 1.12 28.01
C GLU A 652 -3.63 -0.28 27.50
N LEU A 653 -4.79 -0.76 27.96
CA LEU A 653 -5.26 -2.13 27.72
C LEU A 653 -6.59 -2.23 27.01
N SER A 654 -7.31 -1.13 26.76
CA SER A 654 -8.62 -1.18 26.11
C SER A 654 -8.91 0.02 25.24
N ARG A 655 -9.74 -0.20 24.23
CA ARG A 655 -10.39 0.83 23.43
C ARG A 655 -11.90 0.63 23.51
N LYS A 656 -12.60 1.51 24.23
CA LYS A 656 -14.03 1.43 24.46
C LYS A 656 -14.74 2.58 23.78
N GLU A 657 -15.74 2.28 22.97
CA GLU A 657 -16.61 3.32 22.41
C GLU A 657 -17.50 3.92 23.50
N ILE A 658 -17.57 5.23 23.49
CA ILE A 658 -18.46 6.00 24.34
C ILE A 658 -19.43 6.74 23.40
N PRO A 659 -20.70 6.33 23.34
CA PRO A 659 -21.72 7.13 22.68
C PRO A 659 -21.77 8.51 23.34
N THR A 660 -21.69 9.57 22.53
CA THR A 660 -21.68 10.94 23.05
C THR A 660 -22.89 11.30 23.92
N GLN A 661 -24.00 10.56 23.75
CA GLN A 661 -25.23 10.69 24.55
C GLN A 661 -25.11 10.06 25.94
N GLU A 662 -24.22 9.11 26.14
CA GLU A 662 -23.99 8.35 27.37
C GLU A 662 -22.72 8.82 28.11
N ALA A 663 -21.96 9.73 27.50
CA ALA A 663 -20.72 10.25 28.07
C ALA A 663 -20.99 11.12 29.30
N SER A 664 -20.18 10.94 30.35
CA SER A 664 -20.22 11.83 31.49
C SER A 664 -19.85 13.27 31.09
N PRO A 665 -20.29 14.30 31.81
CA PRO A 665 -19.97 15.70 31.48
C PRO A 665 -18.47 15.97 31.33
N LYS A 666 -17.62 15.33 32.13
CA LYS A 666 -16.17 15.44 32.06
C LYS A 666 -15.63 14.83 30.76
N VAL A 667 -16.07 13.63 30.43
CA VAL A 667 -15.65 12.93 29.21
C VAL A 667 -16.16 13.68 27.96
N LEU A 668 -17.40 14.16 28.00
CA LEU A 668 -17.95 14.92 26.88
C LEU A 668 -17.19 16.22 26.64
N ALA A 669 -16.72 16.88 27.70
CA ALA A 669 -15.90 18.08 27.57
C ALA A 669 -14.54 17.79 26.90
N GLU A 670 -13.90 16.66 27.23
CA GLU A 670 -12.66 16.25 26.55
C GLU A 670 -12.90 15.87 25.09
N LEU A 671 -13.97 15.14 24.79
CA LEU A 671 -14.32 14.79 23.41
C LEU A 671 -14.63 16.02 22.54
N LYS A 672 -15.24 17.05 23.11
CA LYS A 672 -15.54 18.30 22.38
C LYS A 672 -14.27 19.00 21.93
N LYS A 673 -13.24 19.03 22.74
CA LYS A 673 -11.93 19.64 22.37
C LYS A 673 -11.30 19.00 21.14
N LEU A 674 -11.61 17.76 20.85
CA LEU A 674 -11.05 17.01 19.73
C LEU A 674 -11.84 17.20 18.41
N THR A 675 -13.03 17.82 18.47
CA THR A 675 -13.91 17.89 17.29
C THR A 675 -13.36 18.79 16.21
N VAL A 676 -12.69 19.88 16.55
CA VAL A 676 -12.14 20.84 15.60
C VAL A 676 -11.10 20.15 14.71
N ASP A 677 -10.08 19.55 15.31
CA ASP A 677 -9.02 18.85 14.57
C ASP A 677 -9.57 17.66 13.77
N ALA A 678 -10.50 16.90 14.37
CA ALA A 678 -11.13 15.79 13.70
C ALA A 678 -11.94 16.21 12.46
N TRP A 679 -12.62 17.37 12.51
CA TRP A 679 -13.33 17.91 11.34
C TRP A 679 -12.38 18.53 10.31
N LYS A 680 -11.31 19.23 10.71
CA LYS A 680 -10.27 19.72 9.80
C LYS A 680 -9.72 18.56 8.95
N GLU A 681 -9.26 17.50 9.61
CA GLU A 681 -8.74 16.30 8.94
C GLU A 681 -9.79 15.61 8.04
N LYS A 682 -11.01 15.46 8.54
CA LYS A 682 -12.08 14.75 7.80
C LYS A 682 -12.55 15.51 6.57
N ILE A 683 -12.72 16.81 6.68
CA ILE A 683 -13.16 17.68 5.57
C ILE A 683 -12.09 17.70 4.48
N GLU A 684 -10.83 17.82 4.83
CA GLU A 684 -9.71 17.79 3.89
C GLU A 684 -9.65 16.44 3.16
N LYS A 685 -9.68 15.33 3.91
CA LYS A 685 -9.61 13.97 3.37
C LYS A 685 -10.73 13.63 2.38
N GLU A 686 -11.95 14.08 2.67
CA GLU A 686 -13.13 13.78 1.86
C GLU A 686 -13.48 14.90 0.84
N ASN A 687 -12.71 16.00 0.83
CA ASN A 687 -12.97 17.19 0.03
C ASN A 687 -14.37 17.78 0.25
N TRP A 688 -14.77 17.94 1.51
CA TRP A 688 -16.12 18.37 1.90
C TRP A 688 -16.25 19.88 2.13
N SER A 689 -15.25 20.67 1.84
CA SER A 689 -15.29 22.15 1.99
C SER A 689 -16.49 22.80 1.29
N GLY A 690 -16.91 22.28 0.14
CA GLY A 690 -18.08 22.76 -0.59
C GLY A 690 -19.41 22.59 0.15
N ARG A 691 -19.48 21.85 1.27
CA ARG A 691 -20.72 21.71 2.06
C ARG A 691 -21.08 22.99 2.83
N TYR A 692 -20.09 23.77 3.22
CA TYR A 692 -20.27 25.00 3.99
C TYR A 692 -19.69 26.25 3.30
N LEU A 693 -18.59 26.11 2.55
CA LEU A 693 -17.99 27.16 1.71
C LEU A 693 -18.61 27.17 0.30
N THR A 694 -19.91 27.37 0.24
CA THR A 694 -20.63 27.48 -1.03
C THR A 694 -20.29 28.77 -1.76
N GLU A 695 -20.65 28.89 -3.05
CA GLU A 695 -20.49 30.11 -3.82
C GLU A 695 -21.15 31.33 -3.13
N SER A 696 -22.28 31.12 -2.47
CA SER A 696 -22.99 32.12 -1.68
C SER A 696 -22.17 32.66 -0.52
N VAL A 697 -21.55 31.75 0.25
CA VAL A 697 -20.69 32.11 1.40
C VAL A 697 -19.40 32.75 0.92
N GLN A 698 -18.77 32.23 -0.11
CA GLN A 698 -17.56 32.81 -0.71
C GLN A 698 -17.80 34.24 -1.19
N THR A 699 -18.94 34.48 -1.86
CA THR A 699 -19.35 35.84 -2.27
C THR A 699 -19.51 36.76 -1.06
N LEU A 700 -20.12 36.27 0.03
CA LEU A 700 -20.27 37.04 1.26
C LEU A 700 -18.90 37.39 1.87
N LEU A 701 -17.98 36.42 1.97
CA LEU A 701 -16.63 36.65 2.48
C LEU A 701 -15.87 37.66 1.63
N THR A 702 -15.95 37.58 0.30
CA THR A 702 -15.32 38.56 -0.60
C THR A 702 -15.87 39.97 -0.37
N LYS A 703 -17.19 40.12 -0.16
CA LYS A 703 -17.77 41.41 0.19
C LYS A 703 -17.28 41.94 1.53
N MET A 704 -17.14 41.09 2.54
CA MET A 704 -16.64 41.46 3.85
C MET A 704 -15.17 41.90 3.81
N ARG A 705 -14.31 41.16 3.09
CA ARG A 705 -12.92 41.55 2.83
C ARG A 705 -12.80 42.92 2.14
N LEU A 706 -13.61 43.13 1.11
CA LEU A 706 -13.70 44.43 0.44
C LEU A 706 -14.16 45.55 1.37
N ALA A 707 -15.12 45.28 2.23
CA ALA A 707 -15.59 46.24 3.20
C ALA A 707 -14.50 46.66 4.18
N ALA A 708 -13.76 45.69 4.73
CA ALA A 708 -12.65 45.97 5.63
C ALA A 708 -11.55 46.81 4.95
N LYS A 709 -11.21 46.48 3.70
CA LYS A 709 -10.21 47.20 2.91
C LYS A 709 -10.61 48.63 2.54
N LEU A 710 -11.84 48.80 2.03
CA LEU A 710 -12.31 50.11 1.50
C LEU A 710 -12.79 51.06 2.59
N TYR A 711 -13.11 50.56 3.78
CA TYR A 711 -13.69 51.35 4.87
C TYR A 711 -12.98 51.03 6.21
N PRO A 712 -11.62 51.24 6.29
CA PRO A 712 -10.84 50.92 7.49
C PRO A 712 -11.32 51.71 8.72
N GLU A 713 -11.98 52.85 8.52
CA GLU A 713 -12.57 53.66 9.57
C GLU A 713 -13.67 52.95 10.38
N TYR A 714 -14.25 51.85 9.86
CA TYR A 714 -15.24 51.07 10.61
C TYR A 714 -14.62 49.95 11.49
N GLY A 715 -13.32 49.70 11.39
CA GLY A 715 -12.63 48.69 12.19
C GLY A 715 -13.19 47.26 12.00
N LEU A 716 -13.57 46.92 10.76
CA LEU A 716 -14.16 45.63 10.41
C LEU A 716 -13.08 44.52 10.41
N PRO A 717 -13.43 43.26 10.72
CA PRO A 717 -12.54 42.12 10.55
C PRO A 717 -12.07 41.98 9.10
N GLU A 718 -10.79 41.72 8.90
CA GLU A 718 -10.19 41.58 7.57
C GLU A 718 -10.62 40.30 6.85
N MET A 719 -11.18 39.33 7.59
CA MET A 719 -11.56 38.00 7.10
C MET A 719 -10.39 37.26 6.46
N ASN A 720 -9.18 37.44 7.05
CA ASN A 720 -7.95 36.77 6.67
C ASN A 720 -7.91 35.31 7.17
N ASP A 721 -6.79 34.60 6.96
CA ASP A 721 -6.68 33.19 7.34
C ASP A 721 -6.81 32.96 8.85
N GLU A 722 -6.34 33.89 9.68
CA GLU A 722 -6.47 33.83 11.15
C GLU A 722 -7.95 33.95 11.56
N ASP A 723 -8.68 34.90 10.97
CA ASP A 723 -10.12 35.08 11.19
C ASP A 723 -10.90 33.83 10.76
N MET A 724 -10.52 33.25 9.61
CA MET A 724 -11.15 32.04 9.09
C MET A 724 -10.90 30.82 9.98
N GLU A 725 -9.74 30.75 10.62
CA GLU A 725 -9.43 29.69 11.58
C GLU A 725 -10.30 29.82 12.85
N ILE A 726 -10.44 31.02 13.40
CA ILE A 726 -11.32 31.30 14.55
C ILE A 726 -12.77 30.92 14.22
N ILE A 727 -13.25 31.33 13.05
CA ILE A 727 -14.61 31.03 12.59
C ILE A 727 -14.80 29.50 12.44
N PHE A 728 -13.81 28.81 11.89
CA PHE A 728 -13.89 27.36 11.72
C PHE A 728 -13.86 26.64 13.07
N ASP A 729 -13.06 27.10 14.01
CA ASP A 729 -12.99 26.50 15.34
C ASP A 729 -14.36 26.60 16.05
N GLU A 730 -15.03 27.76 15.98
CA GLU A 730 -16.40 27.92 16.51
C GLU A 730 -17.43 27.06 15.74
N PHE A 731 -17.25 26.94 14.43
CA PHE A 731 -18.13 26.11 13.57
C PHE A 731 -18.07 24.63 13.92
N ALA A 732 -16.88 24.10 14.16
CA ALA A 732 -16.62 22.68 14.39
C ALA A 732 -16.68 22.27 15.88
N ASP A 733 -16.51 23.22 16.81
CA ASP A 733 -16.46 22.94 18.24
C ASP A 733 -17.70 22.23 18.75
N GLY A 734 -17.49 21.10 19.40
CA GLY A 734 -18.53 20.25 19.99
C GLY A 734 -19.50 19.64 18.99
N LYS A 735 -19.20 19.61 17.69
CA LYS A 735 -20.05 18.98 16.67
C LYS A 735 -19.57 17.57 16.35
N PHE A 736 -20.49 16.63 16.41
CA PHE A 736 -20.22 15.22 16.19
C PHE A 736 -20.92 14.67 14.94
N LEU A 737 -21.89 15.39 14.36
CA LEU A 737 -22.73 14.91 13.25
C LEU A 737 -22.39 15.67 11.96
N LEU A 738 -22.34 14.95 10.84
CA LEU A 738 -22.11 15.55 9.52
C LEU A 738 -23.15 16.58 9.13
N ARG A 739 -24.39 16.40 9.54
CA ARG A 739 -25.48 17.36 9.29
C ARG A 739 -25.27 18.73 9.96
N ASP A 740 -24.39 18.81 10.97
CA ASP A 740 -24.09 20.06 11.65
C ASP A 740 -23.01 20.86 10.89
N ILE A 741 -22.40 20.25 9.86
CA ILE A 741 -21.40 20.83 8.97
C ILE A 741 -22.12 21.25 7.69
N ASP A 742 -22.81 22.38 7.75
CA ASP A 742 -23.65 22.90 6.66
C ASP A 742 -23.44 24.40 6.44
N GLU A 743 -23.88 24.88 5.27
CA GLU A 743 -23.80 26.29 4.85
C GLU A 743 -24.49 27.23 5.83
N GLY A 744 -25.70 26.90 6.27
CA GLY A 744 -26.53 27.80 7.07
C GLY A 744 -25.88 28.17 8.40
N ARG A 745 -25.33 27.17 9.09
CA ARG A 745 -24.61 27.34 10.34
C ARG A 745 -23.31 28.13 10.12
N TYR A 746 -22.50 27.74 9.12
CA TYR A 746 -21.24 28.41 8.85
C TYR A 746 -21.46 29.88 8.52
N ARG A 747 -22.41 30.16 7.65
CA ARG A 747 -22.84 31.53 7.30
C ARG A 747 -23.24 32.33 8.53
N SER A 748 -24.03 31.78 9.43
CA SER A 748 -24.44 32.45 10.66
C SER A 748 -23.26 32.85 11.53
N ILE A 749 -22.25 31.99 11.67
CA ILE A 749 -21.03 32.30 12.44
C ILE A 749 -20.23 33.40 11.74
N VAL A 750 -20.02 33.31 10.44
CA VAL A 750 -19.40 34.35 9.62
C VAL A 750 -20.08 35.72 9.82
N GLU A 751 -21.42 35.73 9.75
CA GLU A 751 -22.22 36.95 9.92
C GLU A 751 -22.15 37.51 11.35
N ASP A 752 -22.10 36.63 12.36
CA ASP A 752 -21.90 37.03 13.76
C ASP A 752 -20.49 37.59 14.01
N TYR A 753 -19.48 36.95 13.47
CA TYR A 753 -18.09 37.37 13.58
C TYR A 753 -17.84 38.73 12.93
N PHE A 754 -18.42 38.96 11.76
CA PHE A 754 -18.34 40.27 11.07
C PHE A 754 -19.15 41.35 11.76
N GLY A 755 -20.20 40.99 12.48
CA GLY A 755 -21.10 41.88 13.18
C GLY A 755 -22.46 42.04 12.43
N LYS A 756 -23.48 41.37 12.94
CA LYS A 756 -24.83 41.34 12.35
C LYS A 756 -25.40 42.73 12.12
N SER A 757 -25.07 43.72 12.92
CA SER A 757 -25.52 45.12 12.75
C SER A 757 -24.99 45.77 11.47
N MET A 758 -23.85 45.32 10.95
CA MET A 758 -23.22 45.83 9.74
C MET A 758 -23.73 45.17 8.46
N LEU A 759 -24.44 44.04 8.54
CA LEU A 759 -24.91 43.32 7.34
C LEU A 759 -25.87 44.12 6.45
N ALA A 760 -26.74 44.94 7.04
CA ALA A 760 -27.66 45.78 6.27
C ALA A 760 -26.87 46.82 5.47
N TRP A 761 -25.84 47.43 6.10
CA TRP A 761 -24.94 48.38 5.45
C TRP A 761 -24.11 47.66 4.36
N LEU A 762 -23.56 46.47 4.66
CA LEU A 762 -22.77 45.66 3.73
C LEU A 762 -23.56 45.35 2.46
N ASN A 763 -24.81 44.89 2.60
CA ASN A 763 -25.67 44.54 1.48
C ASN A 763 -26.13 45.76 0.67
N LYS A 764 -26.19 46.96 1.30
CA LYS A 764 -26.48 48.21 0.60
C LYS A 764 -25.25 48.70 -0.18
N THR A 765 -24.06 48.57 0.41
CA THR A 765 -22.79 49.04 -0.17
C THR A 765 -22.30 48.10 -1.27
N PHE A 766 -22.47 46.78 -1.07
CA PHE A 766 -22.11 45.71 -1.99
C PHE A 766 -23.35 44.88 -2.33
N PRO A 767 -24.25 45.37 -3.19
CA PRO A 767 -25.51 44.70 -3.49
C PRO A 767 -25.31 43.38 -4.26
N ASP A 768 -26.26 42.45 -4.13
CA ASP A 768 -26.26 41.21 -4.90
C ASP A 768 -26.78 41.41 -6.33
N HIS A 769 -27.63 42.40 -6.54
CA HIS A 769 -28.29 42.62 -7.81
C HIS A 769 -28.36 44.10 -8.16
N TYR A 770 -28.20 44.37 -9.45
CA TYR A 770 -28.47 45.65 -10.05
C TYR A 770 -29.81 45.62 -10.80
N VAL A 771 -30.64 46.63 -10.60
CA VAL A 771 -31.88 46.78 -11.37
C VAL A 771 -31.56 47.56 -12.63
N LEU A 772 -31.56 46.87 -13.76
CA LEU A 772 -31.34 47.45 -15.08
C LEU A 772 -32.48 48.44 -15.45
N PRO A 773 -32.23 49.39 -16.36
CA PRO A 773 -33.26 50.37 -16.77
C PRO A 773 -34.55 49.74 -17.30
N ASN A 774 -34.50 48.54 -17.84
CA ASN A 774 -35.67 47.78 -18.30
C ASN A 774 -36.41 47.02 -17.19
N GLY A 775 -36.04 47.23 -15.91
CA GLY A 775 -36.66 46.60 -14.76
C GLY A 775 -36.16 45.15 -14.45
N LYS A 776 -35.32 44.57 -15.29
CA LYS A 776 -34.72 43.25 -15.01
C LYS A 776 -33.62 43.39 -13.96
N ARG A 777 -33.36 42.30 -13.25
CA ARG A 777 -32.25 42.22 -12.27
C ARG A 777 -31.06 41.49 -12.89
N ALA A 778 -29.90 42.12 -12.85
CA ALA A 778 -28.62 41.53 -13.16
C ALA A 778 -27.86 41.24 -11.83
N ARG A 779 -27.23 40.09 -11.72
CA ARG A 779 -26.47 39.71 -10.52
C ARG A 779 -25.07 40.33 -10.58
N TYR A 780 -24.57 40.84 -9.46
CA TYR A 780 -23.18 41.19 -9.32
C TYR A 780 -22.37 39.90 -9.05
N SER A 781 -21.22 39.80 -9.69
CA SER A 781 -20.19 38.82 -9.39
C SER A 781 -19.02 39.56 -8.73
N TYR A 782 -18.57 39.04 -7.58
CA TYR A 782 -17.42 39.52 -6.83
C TYR A 782 -16.37 38.44 -6.89
N GLN A 783 -15.19 38.72 -7.47
CA GLN A 783 -14.11 37.75 -7.69
C GLN A 783 -12.79 38.32 -7.16
N GLU A 784 -12.08 37.54 -6.35
CA GLU A 784 -10.69 37.86 -6.01
C GLU A 784 -9.81 37.57 -7.22
N VAL A 785 -8.94 38.52 -7.59
CA VAL A 785 -8.02 38.42 -8.72
C VAL A 785 -6.61 38.62 -8.17
N ALA A 786 -5.67 37.71 -8.49
CA ALA A 786 -4.28 37.88 -8.14
C ALA A 786 -3.68 39.13 -8.80
N ASP A 787 -2.83 39.88 -8.11
CA ASP A 787 -2.28 41.19 -8.52
C ASP A 787 -1.49 41.16 -9.85
N ASP A 788 -1.29 40.00 -10.49
CA ASP A 788 -0.44 39.81 -11.66
C ASP A 788 -1.14 39.19 -12.90
N GLU A 789 -2.47 39.06 -12.92
CA GLU A 789 -3.17 38.53 -14.10
C GLU A 789 -3.56 39.64 -15.10
N SER A 790 -2.75 39.79 -16.16
CA SER A 790 -3.12 40.52 -17.38
C SER A 790 -4.13 39.73 -18.20
N LEU A 791 -5.40 39.87 -17.89
CA LEU A 791 -6.51 39.33 -18.70
C LEU A 791 -6.69 40.15 -19.99
N GLY A 792 -6.14 39.67 -21.09
CA GLY A 792 -6.43 40.17 -22.43
C GLY A 792 -5.78 41.49 -22.82
N GLY A 793 -4.54 41.75 -22.39
CA GLY A 793 -3.73 42.90 -22.93
C GLY A 793 -4.10 44.26 -22.39
N GLN A 794 -4.99 44.38 -21.43
CA GLN A 794 -5.29 45.62 -20.69
C GLN A 794 -4.95 45.40 -19.22
N THR A 795 -4.16 46.31 -18.66
CA THR A 795 -3.88 46.34 -17.21
C THR A 795 -5.20 46.41 -16.47
N VAL A 796 -5.56 45.36 -15.72
CA VAL A 796 -6.77 45.35 -14.91
C VAL A 796 -6.57 46.39 -13.81
N GLN A 797 -7.25 47.54 -13.92
CA GLN A 797 -7.41 48.43 -12.78
C GLN A 797 -8.46 47.85 -11.83
N SER A 798 -8.09 46.69 -11.20
CA SER A 798 -8.82 46.21 -10.05
C SER A 798 -8.43 47.11 -8.87
N ALA A 799 -9.38 47.84 -8.32
CA ALA A 799 -9.12 48.45 -7.04
C ALA A 799 -8.92 47.32 -6.03
N GLU A 800 -7.66 47.16 -5.59
CA GLU A 800 -7.29 46.29 -4.47
C GLU A 800 -7.53 44.76 -4.62
N GLY A 801 -7.30 44.18 -5.85
CA GLY A 801 -7.33 42.72 -6.03
C GLY A 801 -8.72 42.11 -6.13
N VAL A 802 -9.79 42.88 -6.32
CA VAL A 802 -11.14 42.38 -6.54
C VAL A 802 -11.80 42.95 -7.78
N LEU A 803 -12.38 42.06 -8.57
CA LEU A 803 -13.15 42.38 -9.76
C LEU A 803 -14.64 42.31 -9.45
N VAL A 804 -15.36 43.42 -9.73
CA VAL A 804 -16.82 43.46 -9.65
C VAL A 804 -17.37 43.48 -11.06
N GLU A 805 -18.28 42.56 -11.39
CA GLU A 805 -18.82 42.40 -12.73
C GLU A 805 -20.36 42.27 -12.71
N ILE A 806 -21.00 42.79 -13.75
CA ILE A 806 -22.43 42.58 -14.04
C ILE A 806 -22.54 41.86 -15.37
N SER A 807 -23.21 40.72 -15.41
CA SER A 807 -23.50 39.98 -16.64
C SER A 807 -24.96 40.15 -17.03
N ALA A 808 -25.20 40.62 -18.25
CA ALA A 808 -26.55 40.71 -18.83
C ALA A 808 -26.48 40.61 -20.36
N ARG A 809 -27.62 40.31 -20.99
CA ARG A 809 -27.69 40.24 -22.44
C ARG A 809 -27.52 41.65 -23.03
N ILE A 810 -26.93 41.72 -24.20
CA ILE A 810 -26.65 42.95 -24.93
C ILE A 810 -27.88 43.88 -25.00
N GLU A 811 -29.09 43.33 -25.23
CA GLU A 811 -30.35 44.06 -25.29
C GLU A 811 -30.72 44.73 -23.96
N ASP A 812 -30.30 44.10 -22.83
CA ASP A 812 -30.62 44.60 -21.50
C ASP A 812 -29.72 45.78 -21.09
N PHE A 813 -28.55 45.92 -21.70
CA PHE A 813 -27.63 47.05 -21.50
C PHE A 813 -27.90 48.25 -22.41
N MET A 814 -28.74 48.15 -23.45
CA MET A 814 -28.95 49.20 -24.44
C MET A 814 -29.45 50.54 -23.88
N GLN A 815 -30.09 50.52 -22.72
CA GLN A 815 -30.59 51.74 -22.06
C GLN A 815 -29.65 52.26 -20.96
N MET A 816 -28.56 51.55 -20.66
CA MET A 816 -27.58 51.99 -19.66
C MET A 816 -26.70 53.11 -20.22
N ARG A 817 -26.43 54.12 -19.39
CA ARG A 817 -25.58 55.26 -19.69
C ARG A 817 -24.55 55.45 -18.59
N GLY A 818 -23.36 55.92 -18.99
CA GLY A 818 -22.29 56.29 -18.07
C GLY A 818 -21.57 55.10 -17.39
N GLU A 819 -20.61 55.43 -16.53
CA GLU A 819 -19.90 54.46 -15.70
C GLU A 819 -20.77 54.05 -14.52
N HIS A 820 -20.84 52.75 -14.27
CA HIS A 820 -21.49 52.22 -13.07
C HIS A 820 -20.47 51.99 -11.95
N LYS A 821 -20.76 52.55 -10.79
CA LYS A 821 -19.90 52.42 -9.59
C LYS A 821 -20.74 52.00 -8.39
N ILE A 822 -20.15 51.21 -7.52
CA ILE A 822 -20.70 50.81 -6.21
C ILE A 822 -19.77 51.26 -5.09
N ALA A 823 -20.09 50.93 -3.85
CA ALA A 823 -19.30 51.28 -2.67
C ALA A 823 -18.97 52.78 -2.60
N ASP A 824 -20.02 53.62 -2.63
CA ASP A 824 -19.92 55.11 -2.61
C ASP A 824 -19.01 55.67 -3.70
N GLY A 825 -18.95 54.98 -4.86
CA GLY A 825 -18.13 55.36 -6.00
C GLY A 825 -16.68 54.85 -5.96
N LYS A 826 -16.30 54.16 -4.94
CA LYS A 826 -14.93 53.62 -4.79
C LYS A 826 -14.62 52.48 -5.77
N LEU A 827 -15.63 51.66 -6.18
CA LEU A 827 -15.47 50.55 -7.09
C LEU A 827 -16.17 50.76 -8.42
N LYS A 828 -15.41 50.60 -9.52
CA LYS A 828 -15.98 50.51 -10.87
C LYS A 828 -16.48 49.07 -11.11
N VAL A 829 -17.59 48.97 -11.87
CA VAL A 829 -18.19 47.70 -12.26
C VAL A 829 -17.87 47.41 -13.73
N ARG A 830 -17.35 46.22 -13.99
CA ARG A 830 -17.13 45.71 -15.34
C ARG A 830 -18.43 45.14 -15.91
N TYR A 831 -18.67 45.34 -17.18
CA TYR A 831 -19.80 44.77 -17.89
C TYR A 831 -19.40 43.53 -18.65
N ASP A 832 -20.06 42.40 -18.41
CA ASP A 832 -19.97 41.19 -19.22
C ASP A 832 -21.20 41.15 -20.13
N ILE A 833 -20.99 41.54 -21.38
CA ILE A 833 -22.03 41.67 -22.38
C ILE A 833 -22.26 40.29 -23.00
N LEU A 834 -23.46 39.75 -22.80
CA LEU A 834 -23.83 38.43 -23.28
C LEU A 834 -24.66 38.48 -24.55
N ALA A 835 -24.44 37.54 -25.44
CA ALA A 835 -25.29 37.24 -26.58
C ALA A 835 -26.65 36.70 -26.13
N PRO A 836 -27.68 36.66 -27.00
CA PRO A 836 -28.97 36.05 -26.66
C PRO A 836 -28.92 34.60 -26.13
N ASN A 837 -27.86 33.83 -26.43
CA ASN A 837 -27.62 32.48 -25.94
C ASN A 837 -26.74 32.44 -24.68
N PHE A 838 -26.57 33.58 -24.00
CA PHE A 838 -25.77 33.71 -22.77
C PHE A 838 -24.25 33.48 -22.92
N ARG A 839 -23.72 33.49 -24.13
CA ARG A 839 -22.26 33.50 -24.32
C ARG A 839 -21.74 34.94 -24.26
N THR A 840 -20.59 35.12 -23.59
CA THR A 840 -19.92 36.43 -23.53
C THR A 840 -19.53 36.88 -24.93
N ILE A 841 -19.92 38.12 -25.27
CA ILE A 841 -19.51 38.85 -26.47
C ILE A 841 -18.25 39.60 -26.14
N GLN A 842 -18.33 40.45 -25.11
CA GLN A 842 -17.20 41.28 -24.69
C GLN A 842 -17.34 41.64 -23.20
N LYS A 843 -16.21 41.70 -22.52
CA LYS A 843 -16.10 42.29 -21.20
C LYS A 843 -15.48 43.67 -21.29
N THR A 844 -16.11 44.71 -20.73
CA THR A 844 -15.65 46.09 -20.83
C THR A 844 -15.95 46.91 -19.57
N TRP A 845 -15.07 47.84 -19.28
CA TRP A 845 -15.25 48.88 -18.28
C TRP A 845 -15.92 50.14 -18.86
N ASP A 846 -15.88 50.29 -20.19
CA ASP A 846 -16.42 51.43 -20.95
C ASP A 846 -17.54 50.93 -21.86
N LEU A 847 -18.76 50.98 -21.35
CA LEU A 847 -19.96 50.60 -22.09
C LEU A 847 -20.24 51.59 -23.20
N THR A 848 -19.91 52.88 -22.98
CA THR A 848 -20.11 53.95 -23.98
C THR A 848 -19.19 53.73 -25.18
N GLY A 849 -17.92 53.43 -24.94
CA GLY A 849 -16.96 53.08 -25.99
C GLY A 849 -17.36 51.81 -26.75
N PHE A 850 -17.91 50.81 -26.06
CA PHE A 850 -18.46 49.61 -26.71
C PHE A 850 -19.57 49.97 -27.71
N TRP A 851 -20.55 50.80 -27.31
CA TRP A 851 -21.64 51.20 -28.20
C TRP A 851 -21.15 52.01 -29.41
N LYS A 852 -20.15 52.87 -29.24
CA LYS A 852 -19.59 53.69 -30.30
C LYS A 852 -18.71 52.93 -31.28
N ASN A 853 -17.84 52.06 -30.76
CA ASN A 853 -16.73 51.51 -31.54
C ASN A 853 -16.93 50.06 -31.96
N THR A 854 -17.61 49.23 -31.14
CA THR A 854 -17.66 47.77 -31.31
C THR A 854 -19.03 47.23 -31.71
N TYR A 855 -20.11 47.91 -31.26
CA TYR A 855 -21.47 47.42 -31.44
C TYR A 855 -21.86 47.20 -32.92
N ALA A 856 -21.41 48.03 -33.84
CA ALA A 856 -21.72 47.90 -35.25
C ALA A 856 -21.24 46.58 -35.85
N GLU A 857 -20.06 46.12 -35.45
CA GLU A 857 -19.49 44.83 -35.88
C GLU A 857 -20.24 43.65 -35.22
N VAL A 858 -20.45 43.72 -33.92
CA VAL A 858 -21.20 42.73 -33.16
C VAL A 858 -22.63 42.57 -33.69
N ARG A 859 -23.31 43.69 -34.01
CA ARG A 859 -24.64 43.70 -34.64
C ARG A 859 -24.64 42.95 -35.97
N LYS A 860 -23.65 43.23 -36.83
CA LYS A 860 -23.52 42.59 -38.14
C LYS A 860 -23.38 41.08 -38.02
N GLU A 861 -22.61 40.60 -37.07
CA GLU A 861 -22.40 39.19 -36.83
C GLU A 861 -23.66 38.54 -36.22
N LEU A 862 -24.19 39.10 -35.15
CA LEU A 862 -25.21 38.44 -34.34
C LEU A 862 -26.63 38.56 -34.93
N ARG A 863 -26.93 39.60 -35.69
CA ARG A 863 -28.25 39.78 -36.37
C ARG A 863 -28.57 38.60 -37.29
N GLY A 864 -27.56 38.04 -37.96
CA GLY A 864 -27.73 36.85 -38.81
C GLY A 864 -28.05 35.60 -38.00
N ARG A 865 -27.49 35.47 -36.83
CA ARG A 865 -27.72 34.30 -35.95
C ARG A 865 -28.96 34.39 -35.08
N TYR A 866 -29.36 35.63 -34.70
CA TYR A 866 -30.48 35.88 -33.79
C TYR A 866 -31.45 36.95 -34.34
N PRO A 867 -32.12 36.67 -35.49
CA PRO A 867 -32.96 37.68 -36.17
C PRO A 867 -34.19 38.12 -35.40
N LYS A 868 -34.60 37.37 -34.38
CA LYS A 868 -35.76 37.65 -33.53
C LYS A 868 -35.48 38.65 -32.39
N HIS A 869 -34.22 39.00 -32.16
CA HIS A 869 -33.85 39.96 -31.13
C HIS A 869 -33.75 41.39 -31.71
N PRO A 870 -33.94 42.45 -30.88
CA PRO A 870 -33.82 43.81 -31.35
C PRO A 870 -32.35 44.16 -31.64
N TRP A 871 -32.10 44.64 -32.85
CA TRP A 871 -30.79 45.07 -33.31
C TRP A 871 -30.90 46.49 -33.89
N PRO A 872 -31.04 47.55 -33.05
CA PRO A 872 -31.11 48.93 -33.52
C PRO A 872 -29.86 49.30 -34.31
N GLU A 873 -29.98 50.30 -35.20
CA GLU A 873 -28.87 50.75 -36.08
C GLU A 873 -27.76 51.45 -35.28
N SER A 874 -28.17 52.16 -34.25
CA SER A 874 -27.29 52.80 -33.28
C SER A 874 -27.89 52.68 -31.88
N VAL A 875 -27.02 52.58 -30.88
CA VAL A 875 -27.39 52.76 -29.48
C VAL A 875 -26.80 54.11 -29.07
N GLU A 876 -27.63 55.13 -28.84
CA GLU A 876 -27.12 56.41 -28.36
C GLU A 876 -26.44 56.22 -27.02
N PRO A 877 -25.19 56.73 -26.88
CA PRO A 877 -24.38 56.53 -25.71
C PRO A 877 -24.90 57.25 -24.46
#